data_000aa4797192a290a77ee615f040d8ef
#
_entry.id   000aa4797192a290a77ee615f040d8ef
#
_cell.length_a   1.000
_cell.length_b   1.000
_cell.length_c   1.000
_cell.angle_alpha   90.00
_cell.angle_beta   90.00
_cell.angle_gamma   90.00
#
_symmetry.space_group_name_H-M   'P 1'
#
loop_
_entity.id
_entity.type
_entity.pdbx_description
1 polymer ?
#
loop_
_entity_poly.entity_id
_entity_poly.type
_entity_poly.pdbx_seq_one_letter_code
_entity_poly.pdbx_strand_id
1 'polypeptide(L)'
;MKRMLINASHPEEVRVALVDGQRLYDLDIEHRTREQKKANIYKGKITRIEPSLEAAFVDFGAERHGFLPLKEISRQYFQKDPKDIQGRINIKDVIKEGQEIIIQVDKEERGNKGAALTTFISLAGRYLVLMPNNPRAGGISRRIEGEERQQLKEALGSLDIPDEMGVIVRTAGLGRGAEELQWDLNYLLKLWGSIAEASETRKAPFLVYQESNVIIRAIRDYLRKDIGEVLIDSEKVYNEAQAFVQQVMTDFQHKLKLYNDDTPLFSRYQIESQIETAFEREVKLPSGGSIVIDPTEALVSIDINSSRATKGADIEETALQTNLEAAEEIARQLRLRDIGGLIVVDFIDMGPARNQREVENRMRDALEADRARIQLGRISRFGLLELSRQRLRPSLGETSSIVCPRCDGLGHIRDVKSLALSILRLIEEEVMKERTGEIQAQVPVAVATYLLNEKRPVLREIESIHKVRVLIIPNPNLETPHFQVERIRDDQTKAQVSHELELLEGQQDPATLSAQDTEIKTQEPAVKLVAPDTAPPPPKPQPEPKPEAAAAKAPSKKPATAPKPPLEPGLLARFFTWLAALFSASEDEKQQLDGKRDGQRGNRQNRDGKADARGNNNRGGDNRRGGRRNGG
;
A
#
# COMPACT_ATOMS: atom_id res chain seq x y z
N MET A 1 8.88 -23.08 -9.65
CA MET A 1 7.61 -23.18 -10.40
C MET A 1 6.56 -22.43 -9.64
N LYS A 2 6.02 -21.38 -10.25
CA LYS A 2 5.00 -20.54 -9.62
C LYS A 2 3.64 -21.23 -9.58
N ARG A 3 2.97 -21.17 -8.44
CA ARG A 3 1.64 -21.73 -8.18
C ARG A 3 0.74 -20.71 -7.52
N MET A 4 -0.57 -20.90 -7.74
CA MET A 4 -1.60 -20.20 -6.99
C MET A 4 -2.30 -21.22 -6.11
N LEU A 5 -2.39 -20.94 -4.83
CA LEU A 5 -3.03 -21.80 -3.83
C LEU A 5 -4.25 -21.05 -3.28
N ILE A 6 -5.41 -21.68 -3.34
CA ILE A 6 -6.66 -21.10 -2.84
C ILE A 6 -7.15 -21.99 -1.72
N ASN A 7 -7.11 -21.44 -0.49
CA ASN A 7 -7.62 -22.10 0.70
C ASN A 7 -8.96 -21.49 1.09
N ALA A 8 -10.00 -22.28 1.06
CA ALA A 8 -11.38 -21.92 1.37
C ALA A 8 -12.07 -23.02 2.20
N SER A 9 -11.29 -23.79 2.97
CA SER A 9 -11.78 -24.84 3.85
C SER A 9 -12.58 -24.27 5.03
N HIS A 10 -12.22 -23.06 5.49
CA HIS A 10 -12.91 -22.37 6.57
C HIS A 10 -14.00 -21.46 6.02
N PRO A 11 -15.22 -21.51 6.58
CA PRO A 11 -16.34 -20.69 6.10
C PRO A 11 -16.15 -19.19 6.39
N GLU A 12 -15.31 -18.82 7.37
CA GLU A 12 -15.11 -17.45 7.83
C GLU A 12 -14.16 -16.66 6.92
N GLU A 13 -13.21 -17.35 6.25
CA GLU A 13 -12.19 -16.68 5.44
C GLU A 13 -11.84 -17.45 4.17
N VAL A 14 -11.41 -16.70 3.16
CA VAL A 14 -10.83 -17.24 1.94
C VAL A 14 -9.44 -16.63 1.77
N ARG A 15 -8.43 -17.49 1.58
CA ARG A 15 -7.04 -17.09 1.42
C ARG A 15 -6.51 -17.51 0.06
N VAL A 16 -5.90 -16.58 -0.65
CA VAL A 16 -5.23 -16.83 -1.94
C VAL A 16 -3.76 -16.52 -1.81
N ALA A 17 -2.91 -17.52 -1.97
CA ALA A 17 -1.47 -17.40 -1.87
C ALA A 17 -0.80 -17.65 -3.22
N LEU A 18 0.17 -16.80 -3.59
CA LEU A 18 1.04 -17.02 -4.74
C LEU A 18 2.41 -17.45 -4.24
N VAL A 19 2.87 -18.62 -4.70
CA VAL A 19 4.13 -19.21 -4.25
C VAL A 19 5.06 -19.52 -5.40
N ASP A 20 6.36 -19.39 -5.18
CA ASP A 20 7.40 -19.93 -6.04
C ASP A 20 8.16 -21.02 -5.28
N GLY A 21 7.90 -22.28 -5.62
CA GLY A 21 8.29 -23.41 -4.80
C GLY A 21 7.58 -23.39 -3.44
N GLN A 22 8.34 -23.15 -2.37
CA GLN A 22 7.86 -22.99 -0.99
C GLN A 22 7.95 -21.54 -0.49
N ARG A 23 8.36 -20.57 -1.34
CA ARG A 23 8.46 -19.17 -0.97
C ARG A 23 7.17 -18.43 -1.32
N LEU A 24 6.50 -17.91 -0.31
CA LEU A 24 5.33 -17.04 -0.45
C LEU A 24 5.78 -15.67 -0.96
N TYR A 25 5.17 -15.17 -2.06
CA TYR A 25 5.52 -13.84 -2.59
C TYR A 25 4.34 -12.89 -2.73
N ASP A 26 3.08 -13.39 -2.68
CA ASP A 26 1.87 -12.55 -2.62
C ASP A 26 0.78 -13.28 -1.85
N LEU A 27 -0.06 -12.55 -1.12
CA LEU A 27 -1.12 -13.09 -0.27
C LEU A 27 -2.35 -12.19 -0.33
N ASP A 28 -3.53 -12.78 -0.48
CA ASP A 28 -4.82 -12.10 -0.42
C ASP A 28 -5.72 -12.84 0.57
N ILE A 29 -6.26 -12.13 1.56
CA ILE A 29 -7.17 -12.67 2.57
C ILE A 29 -8.47 -11.89 2.51
N GLU A 30 -9.61 -12.58 2.42
CA GLU A 30 -10.93 -11.99 2.50
C GLU A 30 -11.74 -12.69 3.58
N HIS A 31 -12.17 -11.91 4.57
CA HIS A 31 -13.05 -12.39 5.63
C HIS A 31 -14.51 -12.24 5.19
N ARG A 32 -15.31 -13.28 5.31
CA ARG A 32 -16.74 -13.24 4.92
C ARG A 32 -17.60 -12.34 5.80
N THR A 33 -17.17 -12.12 7.05
CA THR A 33 -17.84 -11.20 7.98
C THR A 33 -17.63 -9.74 7.60
N ARG A 34 -16.60 -9.43 6.79
CA ARG A 34 -16.26 -8.09 6.33
C ARG A 34 -16.20 -8.06 4.82
N GLU A 35 -17.38 -7.97 4.17
CA GLU A 35 -17.46 -7.83 2.72
C GLU A 35 -16.69 -6.59 2.26
N GLN A 36 -15.84 -6.78 1.25
CA GLN A 36 -15.14 -5.66 0.61
C GLN A 36 -16.15 -4.84 -0.19
N LYS A 37 -16.30 -3.58 0.17
CA LYS A 37 -17.18 -2.63 -0.54
C LYS A 37 -16.48 -1.97 -1.73
N LYS A 38 -15.16 -2.04 -1.81
CA LYS A 38 -14.35 -1.41 -2.87
C LYS A 38 -14.75 -1.92 -4.24
N ALA A 39 -14.87 -0.98 -5.18
CA ALA A 39 -15.34 -1.19 -6.55
C ALA A 39 -16.81 -1.63 -6.70
N ASN A 40 -17.53 -1.89 -5.62
CA ASN A 40 -18.97 -2.12 -5.67
C ASN A 40 -19.71 -0.88 -6.18
N ILE A 41 -20.78 -1.09 -6.94
CA ILE A 41 -21.60 -0.04 -7.52
C ILE A 41 -22.95 0.00 -6.81
N TYR A 42 -23.29 1.18 -6.33
CA TYR A 42 -24.54 1.44 -5.62
C TYR A 42 -25.34 2.52 -6.35
N LYS A 43 -26.65 2.49 -6.19
CA LYS A 43 -27.48 3.65 -6.40
C LYS A 43 -27.61 4.37 -5.07
N GLY A 44 -27.05 5.56 -4.96
CA GLY A 44 -27.03 6.37 -3.73
C GLY A 44 -27.89 7.63 -3.87
N LYS A 45 -28.20 8.24 -2.73
CA LYS A 45 -28.96 9.49 -2.63
C LYS A 45 -28.12 10.56 -1.96
N ILE A 46 -27.99 11.74 -2.55
CA ILE A 46 -27.30 12.89 -1.95
C ILE A 46 -28.10 13.35 -0.73
N THR A 47 -27.48 13.31 0.45
CA THR A 47 -28.12 13.72 1.71
C THR A 47 -27.76 15.13 2.10
N ARG A 48 -26.52 15.56 1.87
CA ARG A 48 -26.01 16.87 2.26
C ARG A 48 -24.92 17.34 1.28
N ILE A 49 -24.94 18.63 0.98
CA ILE A 49 -23.91 19.30 0.17
C ILE A 49 -23.13 20.24 1.04
N GLU A 50 -21.79 20.09 1.07
CA GLU A 50 -20.88 20.90 1.87
C GLU A 50 -19.92 21.70 0.95
N PRO A 51 -20.24 22.97 0.67
CA PRO A 51 -19.43 23.78 -0.24
C PRO A 51 -18.02 24.08 0.28
N SER A 52 -17.83 24.11 1.61
CA SER A 52 -16.52 24.34 2.24
C SER A 52 -15.52 23.24 1.93
N LEU A 53 -16.02 22.02 1.69
CA LEU A 53 -15.24 20.84 1.32
C LEU A 53 -15.26 20.55 -0.18
N GLU A 54 -16.01 21.33 -0.97
CA GLU A 54 -16.31 21.03 -2.39
C GLU A 54 -16.78 19.59 -2.60
N ALA A 55 -17.65 19.08 -1.70
CA ALA A 55 -18.07 17.70 -1.67
C ALA A 55 -19.54 17.54 -1.27
N ALA A 56 -20.11 16.39 -1.59
CA ALA A 56 -21.41 15.94 -1.12
C ALA A 56 -21.28 14.69 -0.26
N PHE A 57 -22.20 14.52 0.68
CA PHE A 57 -22.40 13.29 1.42
C PHE A 57 -23.54 12.50 0.79
N VAL A 58 -23.31 11.20 0.60
CA VAL A 58 -24.23 10.31 -0.11
C VAL A 58 -24.59 9.15 0.79
N ASP A 59 -25.89 8.91 0.95
CA ASP A 59 -26.39 7.68 1.52
C ASP A 59 -26.39 6.60 0.43
N PHE A 60 -25.66 5.52 0.63
CA PHE A 60 -25.57 4.38 -0.28
C PHE A 60 -25.96 3.06 0.38
N GLY A 61 -26.55 3.12 1.58
CA GLY A 61 -27.03 1.97 2.34
C GLY A 61 -25.98 1.37 3.31
N ALA A 62 -24.89 2.10 3.58
CA ALA A 62 -23.95 1.77 4.64
C ALA A 62 -24.27 2.57 5.92
N GLU A 63 -23.70 2.14 7.06
CA GLU A 63 -23.90 2.84 8.35
C GLU A 63 -23.48 4.32 8.31
N ARG A 64 -22.44 4.63 7.53
CA ARG A 64 -21.92 5.99 7.36
C ARG A 64 -22.10 6.46 5.94
N HIS A 65 -22.43 7.74 5.80
CA HIS A 65 -22.53 8.35 4.48
C HIS A 65 -21.16 8.42 3.80
N GLY A 66 -21.14 8.18 2.51
CA GLY A 66 -19.94 8.28 1.70
C GLY A 66 -19.62 9.73 1.30
N PHE A 67 -18.35 10.02 1.11
CA PHE A 67 -17.82 11.33 0.71
C PHE A 67 -17.59 11.36 -0.80
N LEU A 68 -18.26 12.29 -1.50
CA LEU A 68 -18.21 12.45 -2.95
C LEU A 68 -17.70 13.87 -3.31
N PRO A 69 -16.41 14.02 -3.67
CA PRO A 69 -15.85 15.31 -4.11
C PRO A 69 -16.43 15.77 -5.45
N LEU A 70 -16.54 17.09 -5.66
CA LEU A 70 -17.01 17.67 -6.93
C LEU A 70 -16.25 17.15 -8.16
N LYS A 71 -14.95 16.96 -8.06
CA LYS A 71 -14.09 16.44 -9.13
C LYS A 71 -14.39 14.99 -9.52
N GLU A 72 -15.07 14.23 -8.65
CA GLU A 72 -15.48 12.83 -8.87
C GLU A 72 -16.94 12.72 -9.35
N ILE A 73 -17.60 13.86 -9.64
CA ILE A 73 -18.96 13.89 -10.16
C ILE A 73 -18.94 14.06 -11.68
N SER A 74 -19.52 13.09 -12.39
CA SER A 74 -19.67 13.17 -13.85
C SER A 74 -20.63 14.26 -14.24
N ARG A 75 -20.35 14.93 -15.34
CA ARG A 75 -21.16 16.03 -15.86
C ARG A 75 -22.60 15.67 -16.19
N GLN A 76 -22.88 14.40 -16.47
CA GLN A 76 -24.24 13.89 -16.72
C GLN A 76 -25.20 14.13 -15.54
N TYR A 77 -24.67 14.24 -14.31
CA TYR A 77 -25.45 14.51 -13.09
C TYR A 77 -25.63 16.00 -12.82
N PHE A 78 -24.98 16.88 -13.60
CA PHE A 78 -25.08 18.32 -13.43
C PHE A 78 -26.43 18.83 -13.92
N GLN A 79 -27.08 19.66 -13.12
CA GLN A 79 -28.36 20.29 -13.47
C GLN A 79 -28.21 21.47 -14.42
N LYS A 80 -27.03 22.12 -14.39
CA LYS A 80 -26.66 23.22 -15.29
C LYS A 80 -25.44 22.82 -16.10
N ASP A 81 -25.43 23.15 -17.40
CA ASP A 81 -24.23 22.92 -18.20
C ASP A 81 -23.07 23.79 -17.62
N PRO A 82 -21.89 23.20 -17.40
CA PRO A 82 -20.71 23.97 -16.98
C PRO A 82 -20.35 25.15 -17.87
N LYS A 83 -20.81 25.15 -19.13
CA LYS A 83 -20.63 26.27 -20.07
C LYS A 83 -21.44 27.50 -19.70
N ASP A 84 -22.55 27.32 -18.99
CA ASP A 84 -23.46 28.39 -18.56
C ASP A 84 -23.04 29.02 -17.22
N ILE A 85 -22.03 28.43 -16.54
CA ILE A 85 -21.53 28.89 -15.25
C ILE A 85 -20.36 29.85 -15.48
N GLN A 86 -20.54 31.13 -15.17
CA GLN A 86 -19.48 32.14 -15.17
C GLN A 86 -18.65 32.01 -13.89
N GLY A 87 -17.36 31.67 -14.01
CA GLY A 87 -16.43 31.61 -12.88
C GLY A 87 -16.18 30.21 -12.34
N ARG A 88 -15.80 30.12 -11.04
CA ARG A 88 -15.52 28.83 -10.36
C ARG A 88 -16.84 28.08 -10.11
N ILE A 89 -16.90 26.82 -10.53
CA ILE A 89 -18.07 25.98 -10.33
C ILE A 89 -18.27 25.75 -8.83
N ASN A 90 -19.44 26.12 -8.30
CA ASN A 90 -19.84 25.80 -6.94
C ASN A 90 -20.67 24.51 -6.96
N ILE A 91 -20.40 23.60 -6.04
CA ILE A 91 -21.09 22.32 -5.96
C ILE A 91 -22.61 22.45 -5.81
N LYS A 92 -23.11 23.47 -5.09
CA LYS A 92 -24.54 23.75 -4.92
C LYS A 92 -25.25 24.15 -6.21
N ASP A 93 -24.51 24.68 -7.20
CA ASP A 93 -25.09 25.12 -8.46
C ASP A 93 -25.29 23.96 -9.45
N VAL A 94 -24.58 22.86 -9.25
CA VAL A 94 -24.54 21.74 -10.20
C VAL A 94 -25.27 20.48 -9.73
N ILE A 95 -25.44 20.27 -8.41
CA ILE A 95 -26.16 19.12 -7.85
C ILE A 95 -27.15 19.57 -6.78
N LYS A 96 -28.15 18.72 -6.47
CA LYS A 96 -29.15 18.98 -5.42
C LYS A 96 -29.17 17.87 -4.37
N GLU A 97 -29.55 18.26 -3.15
CA GLU A 97 -29.90 17.31 -2.10
C GLU A 97 -31.15 16.51 -2.50
N GLY A 98 -31.14 15.23 -2.18
CA GLY A 98 -32.20 14.31 -2.59
C GLY A 98 -32.02 13.69 -3.98
N GLN A 99 -31.03 14.15 -4.79
CA GLN A 99 -30.75 13.60 -6.11
C GLN A 99 -30.21 12.17 -6.00
N GLU A 100 -30.74 11.26 -6.82
CA GLU A 100 -30.26 9.89 -6.95
C GLU A 100 -29.14 9.83 -7.99
N ILE A 101 -28.08 9.10 -7.68
CA ILE A 101 -26.88 8.97 -8.53
C ILE A 101 -26.34 7.55 -8.46
N ILE A 102 -25.71 7.08 -9.55
CA ILE A 102 -24.94 5.84 -9.55
C ILE A 102 -23.53 6.17 -9.11
N ILE A 103 -23.04 5.45 -8.12
CA ILE A 103 -21.73 5.66 -7.50
C ILE A 103 -20.96 4.35 -7.39
N GLN A 104 -19.65 4.47 -7.42
CA GLN A 104 -18.73 3.38 -7.13
C GLN A 104 -17.87 3.74 -5.92
N VAL A 105 -17.59 2.77 -5.06
CA VAL A 105 -16.70 2.94 -3.92
C VAL A 105 -15.24 2.91 -4.41
N ASP A 106 -14.55 4.05 -4.33
CA ASP A 106 -13.12 4.16 -4.66
C ASP A 106 -12.24 3.67 -3.49
N LYS A 107 -12.59 4.12 -2.27
CA LYS A 107 -11.91 3.72 -1.03
C LYS A 107 -12.93 3.41 0.04
N GLU A 108 -12.67 2.34 0.77
CA GLU A 108 -13.48 1.93 1.91
C GLU A 108 -13.32 2.87 3.11
N GLU A 109 -14.24 2.73 4.04
CA GLU A 109 -14.23 3.42 5.30
C GLU A 109 -12.94 3.08 6.09
N ARG A 110 -12.34 4.09 6.73
CA ARG A 110 -11.14 3.91 7.52
C ARG A 110 -11.19 4.76 8.78
N GLY A 111 -11.17 4.12 9.95
CA GLY A 111 -11.29 4.80 11.24
C GLY A 111 -12.53 5.71 11.26
N ASN A 112 -12.35 7.00 11.49
CA ASN A 112 -13.44 7.99 11.53
C ASN A 112 -13.86 8.55 10.15
N LYS A 113 -13.20 8.12 9.04
CA LYS A 113 -13.48 8.62 7.69
C LYS A 113 -14.45 7.69 6.98
N GLY A 114 -15.53 8.25 6.41
CA GLY A 114 -16.46 7.53 5.54
C GLY A 114 -15.83 7.11 4.21
N ALA A 115 -16.50 6.22 3.49
CA ALA A 115 -16.07 5.75 2.18
C ALA A 115 -15.89 6.91 1.18
N ALA A 116 -14.84 6.87 0.37
CA ALA A 116 -14.68 7.79 -0.75
C ALA A 116 -15.40 7.23 -1.98
N LEU A 117 -16.27 8.05 -2.57
CA LEU A 117 -17.13 7.69 -3.68
C LEU A 117 -16.72 8.41 -4.95
N THR A 118 -17.01 7.80 -6.10
CA THR A 118 -16.88 8.41 -7.41
C THR A 118 -18.12 8.06 -8.25
N THR A 119 -18.54 8.96 -9.14
CA THR A 119 -19.54 8.65 -10.17
C THR A 119 -18.90 8.16 -11.46
N PHE A 120 -17.56 8.24 -11.59
CA PHE A 120 -16.84 7.68 -12.73
C PHE A 120 -16.70 6.18 -12.55
N ILE A 121 -17.66 5.45 -13.07
CA ILE A 121 -17.70 3.99 -12.97
C ILE A 121 -16.52 3.39 -13.76
N SER A 122 -15.87 2.41 -13.18
CA SER A 122 -14.80 1.63 -13.80
C SER A 122 -15.09 0.13 -13.68
N LEU A 123 -15.27 -0.54 -14.80
CA LEU A 123 -15.53 -1.99 -14.87
C LEU A 123 -14.26 -2.70 -15.32
N ALA A 124 -13.75 -3.59 -14.48
CA ALA A 124 -12.50 -4.30 -14.71
C ALA A 124 -12.74 -5.62 -15.45
N GLY A 125 -12.41 -5.67 -16.75
CA GLY A 125 -12.28 -6.90 -17.51
C GLY A 125 -10.95 -7.61 -17.31
N ARG A 126 -10.69 -8.61 -18.13
CA ARG A 126 -9.41 -9.34 -18.14
C ARG A 126 -8.28 -8.48 -18.71
N TYR A 127 -8.50 -7.92 -19.90
CA TYR A 127 -7.50 -7.19 -20.68
C TYR A 127 -7.75 -5.69 -20.66
N LEU A 128 -8.98 -5.27 -20.44
CA LEU A 128 -9.44 -3.89 -20.50
C LEU A 128 -10.06 -3.44 -19.16
N VAL A 129 -10.12 -2.13 -18.99
CA VAL A 129 -11.00 -1.47 -18.01
C VAL A 129 -11.89 -0.53 -18.81
N LEU A 130 -13.21 -0.70 -18.69
CA LEU A 130 -14.19 0.17 -19.32
C LEU A 130 -14.61 1.26 -18.33
N MET A 131 -14.65 2.49 -18.80
CA MET A 131 -15.18 3.66 -18.08
C MET A 131 -16.37 4.24 -18.84
N PRO A 132 -17.60 3.79 -18.54
CA PRO A 132 -18.79 4.07 -19.38
C PRO A 132 -19.16 5.54 -19.45
N ASN A 133 -18.81 6.34 -18.44
CA ASN A 133 -19.19 7.75 -18.32
C ASN A 133 -17.99 8.71 -18.24
N ASN A 134 -16.84 8.28 -18.77
CA ASN A 134 -15.62 9.08 -18.76
C ASN A 134 -14.85 8.96 -20.11
N PRO A 135 -15.30 9.62 -21.16
CA PRO A 135 -14.67 9.54 -22.50
C PRO A 135 -13.24 10.10 -22.56
N ARG A 136 -12.84 10.88 -21.55
CA ARG A 136 -11.46 11.42 -21.45
C ARG A 136 -10.49 10.44 -20.83
N ALA A 137 -10.97 9.42 -20.15
CA ALA A 137 -10.16 8.37 -19.59
C ALA A 137 -9.89 7.32 -20.67
N GLY A 138 -8.66 7.18 -21.10
CA GLY A 138 -8.28 6.20 -22.09
C GLY A 138 -6.77 6.03 -22.15
N GLY A 139 -6.34 4.91 -22.71
CA GLY A 139 -4.92 4.68 -22.91
C GLY A 139 -4.44 3.26 -22.60
N ILE A 140 -3.17 3.14 -22.33
CA ILE A 140 -2.48 1.87 -22.08
C ILE A 140 -1.79 1.97 -20.73
N SER A 141 -1.78 0.87 -19.98
CA SER A 141 -1.07 0.75 -18.69
C SER A 141 0.33 1.37 -18.78
N ARG A 142 0.70 2.16 -17.78
CA ARG A 142 2.01 2.84 -17.73
C ARG A 142 3.20 1.88 -17.55
N ARG A 143 2.92 0.60 -17.26
CA ARG A 143 3.92 -0.46 -17.14
C ARG A 143 4.34 -1.05 -18.48
N ILE A 144 3.60 -0.76 -19.54
CA ILE A 144 3.89 -1.25 -20.89
C ILE A 144 4.65 -0.14 -21.59
N GLU A 145 5.85 -0.44 -22.06
CA GLU A 145 6.78 0.50 -22.70
C GLU A 145 7.25 -0.05 -24.06
N GLY A 146 7.97 0.76 -24.82
CA GLY A 146 8.60 0.35 -26.06
C GLY A 146 7.64 -0.02 -27.19
N GLU A 147 8.04 -0.98 -28.01
CA GLU A 147 7.33 -1.44 -29.19
C GLU A 147 5.98 -2.10 -28.85
N GLU A 148 5.92 -2.80 -27.74
CA GLU A 148 4.69 -3.44 -27.27
C GLU A 148 3.57 -2.43 -26.98
N ARG A 149 3.94 -1.25 -26.48
CA ARG A 149 2.99 -0.15 -26.28
C ARG A 149 2.46 0.39 -27.59
N GLN A 150 3.31 0.46 -28.63
CA GLN A 150 2.93 0.91 -29.97
C GLN A 150 1.93 -0.06 -30.60
N GLN A 151 2.22 -1.36 -30.57
CA GLN A 151 1.32 -2.40 -31.08
C GLN A 151 -0.06 -2.38 -30.39
N LEU A 152 -0.08 -2.22 -29.06
CA LEU A 152 -1.33 -2.09 -28.31
C LEU A 152 -2.09 -0.80 -28.63
N LYS A 153 -1.38 0.28 -28.98
CA LYS A 153 -2.02 1.53 -29.40
C LYS A 153 -2.73 1.37 -30.75
N GLU A 154 -2.11 0.64 -31.66
CA GLU A 154 -2.71 0.30 -32.96
C GLU A 154 -3.92 -0.63 -32.79
N ALA A 155 -3.78 -1.67 -31.96
CA ALA A 155 -4.91 -2.56 -31.63
C ALA A 155 -6.07 -1.81 -30.96
N LEU A 156 -5.79 -0.89 -30.02
CA LEU A 156 -6.79 -0.07 -29.37
C LEU A 156 -7.51 0.87 -30.36
N GLY A 157 -6.79 1.40 -31.34
CA GLY A 157 -7.37 2.25 -32.39
C GLY A 157 -8.30 1.51 -33.36
N SER A 158 -8.27 0.17 -33.40
CA SER A 158 -9.13 -0.67 -34.23
C SER A 158 -10.36 -1.19 -33.48
N LEU A 159 -10.51 -0.90 -32.18
CA LEU A 159 -11.67 -1.33 -31.40
C LEU A 159 -12.88 -0.42 -31.66
N ASP A 160 -14.06 -1.02 -31.65
CA ASP A 160 -15.33 -0.30 -31.73
C ASP A 160 -15.73 0.17 -30.30
N ILE A 161 -15.24 1.35 -29.93
CA ILE A 161 -15.48 1.96 -28.61
C ILE A 161 -16.54 3.05 -28.77
N PRO A 162 -17.66 3.03 -28.00
CA PRO A 162 -18.65 4.11 -28.03
C PRO A 162 -18.03 5.46 -27.64
N ASP A 163 -18.41 6.55 -28.33
CA ASP A 163 -17.82 7.90 -28.19
C ASP A 163 -17.85 8.47 -26.76
N GLU A 164 -18.82 8.04 -25.95
CA GLU A 164 -18.98 8.51 -24.56
C GLU A 164 -18.18 7.71 -23.53
N MET A 165 -17.45 6.68 -23.97
CA MET A 165 -16.77 5.73 -23.10
C MET A 165 -15.26 5.80 -23.22
N GLY A 166 -14.56 5.61 -22.10
CA GLY A 166 -13.12 5.49 -22.05
C GLY A 166 -12.69 4.04 -21.83
N VAL A 167 -11.58 3.65 -22.43
CA VAL A 167 -11.01 2.30 -22.29
C VAL A 167 -9.53 2.36 -21.95
N ILE A 168 -9.11 1.59 -20.95
CA ILE A 168 -7.69 1.46 -20.56
C ILE A 168 -7.26 0.01 -20.74
N VAL A 169 -6.17 -0.21 -21.53
CA VAL A 169 -5.56 -1.54 -21.66
C VAL A 169 -4.75 -1.87 -20.42
N ARG A 170 -5.04 -3.03 -19.82
CA ARG A 170 -4.32 -3.56 -18.65
C ARG A 170 -3.01 -4.24 -19.08
N THR A 171 -2.11 -4.49 -18.12
CA THR A 171 -0.87 -5.25 -18.36
C THR A 171 -1.13 -6.67 -18.87
N ALA A 172 -2.27 -7.28 -18.53
CA ALA A 172 -2.68 -8.58 -19.03
C ALA A 172 -3.05 -8.59 -20.53
N GLY A 173 -3.30 -7.42 -21.13
CA GLY A 173 -3.55 -7.25 -22.56
C GLY A 173 -2.28 -7.27 -23.42
N LEU A 174 -1.09 -7.37 -22.81
CA LEU A 174 0.17 -7.46 -23.52
C LEU A 174 0.20 -8.67 -24.47
N GLY A 175 0.54 -8.44 -25.75
CA GLY A 175 0.59 -9.49 -26.77
C GLY A 175 -0.77 -10.05 -27.19
N ARG A 176 -1.89 -9.36 -26.88
CA ARG A 176 -3.23 -9.73 -27.33
C ARG A 176 -3.64 -9.00 -28.60
N GLY A 177 -4.36 -9.71 -29.45
CA GLY A 177 -4.88 -9.15 -30.70
C GLY A 177 -6.14 -8.30 -30.49
N ALA A 178 -6.49 -7.51 -31.53
CA ALA A 178 -7.70 -6.68 -31.49
C ALA A 178 -8.99 -7.51 -31.27
N GLU A 179 -9.06 -8.72 -31.79
CA GLU A 179 -10.22 -9.62 -31.61
C GLU A 179 -10.46 -10.01 -30.15
N GLU A 180 -9.36 -10.34 -29.42
CA GLU A 180 -9.42 -10.69 -27.99
C GLU A 180 -9.79 -9.46 -27.14
N LEU A 181 -9.27 -8.29 -27.48
CA LEU A 181 -9.61 -7.05 -26.81
C LEU A 181 -11.04 -6.62 -27.09
N GLN A 182 -11.53 -6.78 -28.33
CA GLN A 182 -12.91 -6.47 -28.69
C GLN A 182 -13.90 -7.39 -27.97
N TRP A 183 -13.56 -8.66 -27.81
CA TRP A 183 -14.38 -9.60 -27.06
C TRP A 183 -14.53 -9.18 -25.58
N ASP A 184 -13.42 -8.81 -24.92
CA ASP A 184 -13.43 -8.32 -23.53
C ASP A 184 -14.23 -7.01 -23.42
N LEU A 185 -14.12 -6.12 -24.42
CA LEU A 185 -14.90 -4.88 -24.51
C LEU A 185 -16.40 -5.16 -24.60
N ASN A 186 -16.83 -6.07 -25.50
CA ASN A 186 -18.24 -6.43 -25.69
C ASN A 186 -18.84 -7.02 -24.40
N TYR A 187 -18.08 -7.85 -23.69
CA TYR A 187 -18.49 -8.35 -22.38
C TYR A 187 -18.73 -7.22 -21.37
N LEU A 188 -17.80 -6.24 -21.29
CA LEU A 188 -17.92 -5.10 -20.39
C LEU A 188 -19.06 -4.17 -20.77
N LEU A 189 -19.34 -3.98 -22.06
CA LEU A 189 -20.49 -3.21 -22.55
C LEU A 189 -21.81 -3.87 -22.15
N LYS A 190 -21.92 -5.19 -22.29
CA LYS A 190 -23.10 -5.95 -21.85
C LYS A 190 -23.29 -5.85 -20.34
N LEU A 191 -22.21 -5.98 -19.55
CA LEU A 191 -22.26 -5.82 -18.10
C LEU A 191 -22.74 -4.42 -17.71
N TRP A 192 -22.23 -3.38 -18.38
CA TRP A 192 -22.68 -2.01 -18.13
C TRP A 192 -24.16 -1.82 -18.47
N GLY A 193 -24.63 -2.38 -19.58
CA GLY A 193 -26.06 -2.37 -19.94
C GLY A 193 -26.92 -2.95 -18.83
N SER A 194 -26.54 -4.11 -18.30
CA SER A 194 -27.26 -4.77 -17.20
C SER A 194 -27.22 -3.94 -15.89
N ILE A 195 -26.12 -3.27 -15.59
CA ILE A 195 -26.01 -2.36 -14.42
C ILE A 195 -26.92 -1.14 -14.58
N ALA A 196 -26.92 -0.53 -15.77
CA ALA A 196 -27.74 0.63 -16.05
C ALA A 196 -29.22 0.29 -15.94
N GLU A 197 -29.67 -0.79 -16.55
CA GLU A 197 -31.06 -1.30 -16.47
C GLU A 197 -31.47 -1.62 -15.02
N ALA A 198 -30.61 -2.34 -14.27
CA ALA A 198 -30.90 -2.68 -12.88
C ALA A 198 -30.98 -1.42 -11.99
N SER A 199 -30.20 -0.39 -12.31
CA SER A 199 -30.22 0.87 -11.55
C SER A 199 -31.57 1.61 -11.64
N GLU A 200 -32.34 1.40 -12.70
CA GLU A 200 -33.66 2.02 -12.91
C GLU A 200 -34.79 1.29 -12.16
N THR A 201 -34.58 0.02 -11.78
CA THR A 201 -35.63 -0.82 -11.21
C THR A 201 -36.08 -0.44 -9.81
N ARG A 202 -35.18 0.18 -8.99
CA ARG A 202 -35.42 0.47 -7.58
C ARG A 202 -34.98 1.90 -7.22
N LYS A 203 -35.60 2.43 -6.14
CA LYS A 203 -35.18 3.71 -5.54
C LYS A 203 -33.92 3.52 -4.68
N ALA A 204 -33.05 4.56 -4.63
CA ALA A 204 -31.89 4.60 -3.75
C ALA A 204 -32.28 4.59 -2.26
N PRO A 205 -31.45 4.04 -1.33
CA PRO A 205 -30.15 3.40 -1.60
C PRO A 205 -30.25 1.88 -1.80
N PHE A 206 -29.44 1.29 -2.69
CA PHE A 206 -29.28 -0.17 -2.81
C PHE A 206 -28.01 -0.54 -3.60
N LEU A 207 -27.54 -1.80 -3.39
CA LEU A 207 -26.42 -2.38 -4.12
C LEU A 207 -26.86 -2.83 -5.51
N VAL A 208 -26.30 -2.21 -6.56
CA VAL A 208 -26.59 -2.56 -7.95
C VAL A 208 -25.71 -3.71 -8.41
N TYR A 209 -24.41 -3.58 -8.23
CA TYR A 209 -23.42 -4.57 -8.68
C TYR A 209 -22.33 -4.75 -7.65
N GLN A 210 -22.02 -5.99 -7.33
CA GLN A 210 -20.91 -6.36 -6.45
C GLN A 210 -19.72 -6.80 -7.29
N GLU A 211 -18.54 -6.20 -7.04
CA GLU A 211 -17.28 -6.66 -7.64
C GLU A 211 -17.04 -8.12 -7.26
N SER A 212 -16.40 -8.86 -8.14
CA SER A 212 -16.12 -10.27 -7.96
C SER A 212 -15.39 -10.55 -6.63
N ASN A 213 -15.69 -11.70 -6.03
CA ASN A 213 -15.00 -12.18 -4.82
C ASN A 213 -13.47 -12.31 -5.03
N VAL A 214 -12.74 -12.52 -3.94
CA VAL A 214 -11.26 -12.61 -3.97
C VAL A 214 -10.78 -13.68 -4.94
N ILE A 215 -11.49 -14.80 -5.07
CA ILE A 215 -11.13 -15.94 -5.91
C ILE A 215 -11.13 -15.56 -7.38
N ILE A 216 -12.27 -15.04 -7.86
CA ILE A 216 -12.44 -14.62 -9.26
C ILE A 216 -11.50 -13.46 -9.58
N ARG A 217 -11.36 -12.50 -8.64
CA ARG A 217 -10.45 -11.37 -8.77
C ARG A 217 -8.99 -11.84 -8.85
N ALA A 218 -8.56 -12.79 -8.01
CA ALA A 218 -7.23 -13.34 -8.03
C ALA A 218 -6.95 -14.11 -9.34
N ILE A 219 -7.88 -14.95 -9.77
CA ILE A 219 -7.76 -15.67 -11.06
C ILE A 219 -7.69 -14.67 -12.21
N ARG A 220 -8.56 -13.68 -12.27
CA ARG A 220 -8.57 -12.64 -13.30
C ARG A 220 -7.25 -11.87 -13.37
N ASP A 221 -6.69 -11.50 -12.22
CA ASP A 221 -5.54 -10.59 -12.14
C ASP A 221 -4.18 -11.30 -12.14
N TYR A 222 -4.09 -12.48 -11.54
CA TYR A 222 -2.82 -13.18 -11.35
C TYR A 222 -2.61 -14.40 -12.26
N LEU A 223 -3.67 -15.07 -12.75
CA LEU A 223 -3.49 -16.25 -13.59
C LEU A 223 -2.89 -15.86 -14.95
N ARG A 224 -1.60 -16.10 -15.08
CA ARG A 224 -0.78 -15.83 -16.27
C ARG A 224 -0.13 -17.11 -16.78
N LYS A 225 0.60 -17.00 -17.91
CA LYS A 225 1.32 -18.12 -18.51
C LYS A 225 2.40 -18.68 -17.57
N ASP A 226 3.02 -17.84 -16.75
CA ASP A 226 4.08 -18.19 -15.78
C ASP A 226 3.57 -18.98 -14.56
N ILE A 227 2.27 -18.90 -14.25
CA ILE A 227 1.64 -19.78 -13.24
C ILE A 227 1.45 -21.18 -13.83
N GLY A 228 2.09 -22.16 -13.20
CA GLY A 228 2.02 -23.57 -13.66
C GLY A 228 0.70 -24.23 -13.33
N GLU A 229 0.21 -24.06 -12.10
CA GLU A 229 -1.04 -24.66 -11.62
C GLU A 229 -1.74 -23.80 -10.57
N VAL A 230 -3.05 -23.97 -10.47
CA VAL A 230 -3.93 -23.38 -9.48
C VAL A 230 -4.54 -24.52 -8.68
N LEU A 231 -4.28 -24.59 -7.38
CA LEU A 231 -4.80 -25.61 -6.48
C LEU A 231 -5.87 -25.00 -5.58
N ILE A 232 -7.02 -25.66 -5.49
CA ILE A 232 -8.17 -25.21 -4.73
C ILE A 232 -8.62 -26.36 -3.82
N ASP A 233 -8.76 -26.12 -2.53
CA ASP A 233 -9.09 -27.12 -1.52
C ASP A 233 -10.60 -27.32 -1.26
N SER A 234 -11.45 -26.46 -1.82
CA SER A 234 -12.91 -26.53 -1.69
C SER A 234 -13.56 -26.85 -3.03
N GLU A 235 -14.39 -27.89 -3.07
CA GLU A 235 -15.12 -28.30 -4.28
C GLU A 235 -16.09 -27.22 -4.76
N LYS A 236 -16.79 -26.53 -3.84
CA LYS A 236 -17.69 -25.43 -4.16
C LYS A 236 -16.96 -24.31 -4.88
N VAL A 237 -15.81 -23.91 -4.32
CA VAL A 237 -14.97 -22.83 -4.86
C VAL A 237 -14.33 -23.26 -6.18
N TYR A 238 -13.91 -24.53 -6.30
CA TYR A 238 -13.38 -25.06 -7.53
C TYR A 238 -14.41 -24.98 -8.68
N ASN A 239 -15.65 -25.38 -8.43
CA ASN A 239 -16.72 -25.30 -9.42
C ASN A 239 -17.02 -23.87 -9.86
N GLU A 240 -17.02 -22.90 -8.91
CA GLU A 240 -17.17 -21.48 -9.21
C GLU A 240 -16.00 -20.95 -10.06
N ALA A 241 -14.77 -21.26 -9.66
CA ALA A 241 -13.56 -20.88 -10.39
C ALA A 241 -13.52 -21.50 -11.80
N GLN A 242 -13.93 -22.76 -11.91
CA GLN A 242 -14.00 -23.47 -13.19
C GLN A 242 -15.04 -22.84 -14.12
N ALA A 243 -16.23 -22.52 -13.62
CA ALA A 243 -17.28 -21.84 -14.40
C ALA A 243 -16.78 -20.49 -14.94
N PHE A 244 -16.11 -19.70 -14.10
CA PHE A 244 -15.52 -18.42 -14.52
C PHE A 244 -14.42 -18.60 -15.59
N VAL A 245 -13.50 -19.54 -15.37
CA VAL A 245 -12.38 -19.79 -16.31
C VAL A 245 -12.90 -20.34 -17.64
N GLN A 246 -13.92 -21.18 -17.63
CA GLN A 246 -14.58 -21.66 -18.85
C GLN A 246 -15.23 -20.52 -19.66
N GLN A 247 -15.77 -19.52 -18.98
CA GLN A 247 -16.43 -18.38 -19.64
C GLN A 247 -15.43 -17.33 -20.17
N VAL A 248 -14.37 -17.06 -19.43
CA VAL A 248 -13.50 -15.89 -19.67
C VAL A 248 -12.08 -16.26 -20.09
N MET A 249 -11.58 -17.47 -19.72
CA MET A 249 -10.17 -17.84 -19.84
C MET A 249 -9.97 -19.30 -20.21
N THR A 250 -10.62 -19.80 -21.23
CA THR A 250 -10.62 -21.22 -21.66
C THR A 250 -9.22 -21.82 -21.78
N ASP A 251 -8.22 -21.06 -22.21
CA ASP A 251 -6.83 -21.49 -22.35
C ASP A 251 -6.20 -21.98 -21.04
N PHE A 252 -6.70 -21.52 -19.91
CA PHE A 252 -6.12 -21.82 -18.60
C PHE A 252 -6.90 -22.88 -17.82
N GLN A 253 -7.96 -23.46 -18.39
CA GLN A 253 -8.79 -24.47 -17.73
C GLN A 253 -7.97 -25.67 -17.24
N HIS A 254 -6.99 -26.13 -18.02
CA HIS A 254 -6.11 -27.26 -17.69
C HIS A 254 -5.21 -27.02 -16.46
N LYS A 255 -5.05 -25.76 -16.01
CA LYS A 255 -4.22 -25.41 -14.85
C LYS A 255 -4.98 -25.48 -13.53
N LEU A 256 -6.33 -25.47 -13.55
CA LEU A 256 -7.15 -25.59 -12.35
C LEU A 256 -7.20 -27.05 -11.90
N LYS A 257 -6.90 -27.28 -10.63
CA LYS A 257 -6.94 -28.61 -10.02
C LYS A 257 -7.59 -28.53 -8.65
N LEU A 258 -8.48 -29.48 -8.38
CA LEU A 258 -9.02 -29.71 -7.05
C LEU A 258 -7.95 -30.41 -6.20
N TYR A 259 -7.71 -29.92 -5.00
CA TYR A 259 -6.78 -30.49 -4.05
C TYR A 259 -7.54 -31.34 -3.02
N ASN A 260 -7.27 -32.66 -2.97
CA ASN A 260 -7.98 -33.62 -2.14
C ASN A 260 -7.03 -34.46 -1.25
N ASP A 261 -5.84 -33.96 -0.93
CA ASP A 261 -4.92 -34.67 -0.05
C ASP A 261 -5.32 -34.46 1.43
N ASP A 262 -4.95 -35.41 2.31
CA ASP A 262 -5.19 -35.35 3.75
C ASP A 262 -4.40 -34.22 4.45
N THR A 263 -3.29 -33.78 3.86
CA THR A 263 -2.49 -32.67 4.40
C THR A 263 -3.09 -31.34 3.97
N PRO A 264 -3.35 -30.40 4.89
CA PRO A 264 -3.85 -29.08 4.53
C PRO A 264 -2.99 -28.38 3.48
N LEU A 265 -3.61 -27.70 2.51
CA LEU A 265 -2.95 -27.15 1.32
C LEU A 265 -1.75 -26.25 1.67
N PHE A 266 -1.92 -25.30 2.59
CA PHE A 266 -0.87 -24.35 2.95
C PHE A 266 0.24 -25.00 3.78
N SER A 267 -0.08 -25.98 4.62
CA SER A 267 0.91 -26.78 5.36
C SER A 267 1.79 -27.59 4.45
N ARG A 268 1.23 -28.20 3.37
CA ARG A 268 2.01 -28.93 2.36
C ARG A 268 3.07 -28.06 1.69
N TYR A 269 2.78 -26.80 1.46
CA TYR A 269 3.70 -25.85 0.83
C TYR A 269 4.54 -25.07 1.85
N GLN A 270 4.38 -25.33 3.16
CA GLN A 270 5.13 -24.70 4.26
C GLN A 270 5.05 -23.16 4.24
N ILE A 271 3.86 -22.63 3.99
CA ILE A 271 3.65 -21.20 3.89
C ILE A 271 2.90 -20.59 5.09
N GLU A 272 2.29 -21.39 5.97
CA GLU A 272 1.58 -20.87 7.16
C GLU A 272 2.51 -20.04 8.07
N SER A 273 3.72 -20.49 8.34
CA SER A 273 4.70 -19.74 9.12
C SER A 273 5.10 -18.42 8.46
N GLN A 274 5.11 -18.36 7.12
CA GLN A 274 5.43 -17.15 6.37
C GLN A 274 4.24 -16.17 6.37
N ILE A 275 3.02 -16.69 6.44
CA ILE A 275 1.79 -15.88 6.62
C ILE A 275 1.80 -15.29 8.03
N GLU A 276 2.10 -16.09 9.06
CA GLU A 276 2.17 -15.61 10.44
C GLU A 276 3.24 -14.52 10.60
N THR A 277 4.41 -14.69 9.98
CA THR A 277 5.45 -13.66 9.96
C THR A 277 4.96 -12.31 9.37
N ALA A 278 3.94 -12.33 8.50
CA ALA A 278 3.35 -11.09 7.98
C ALA A 278 2.49 -10.33 9.02
N PHE A 279 2.14 -10.94 10.14
CA PHE A 279 1.47 -10.29 11.28
C PHE A 279 2.45 -9.85 12.37
N GLU A 280 3.68 -10.42 12.40
CA GLU A 280 4.70 -10.07 13.39
C GLU A 280 5.31 -8.69 13.09
N ARG A 281 5.70 -7.98 14.16
CA ARG A 281 6.41 -6.71 14.07
C ARG A 281 7.83 -6.87 13.54
N GLU A 282 8.54 -7.93 14.00
CA GLU A 282 9.93 -8.23 13.66
C GLU A 282 10.02 -9.39 12.67
N VAL A 283 10.77 -9.21 11.59
CA VAL A 283 11.00 -10.25 10.57
C VAL A 283 12.50 -10.56 10.49
N LYS A 284 12.86 -11.82 10.64
CA LYS A 284 14.25 -12.28 10.62
C LYS A 284 14.79 -12.37 9.21
N LEU A 285 16.06 -11.99 9.05
CA LEU A 285 16.81 -12.10 7.81
C LEU A 285 17.68 -13.37 7.78
N PRO A 286 18.01 -13.92 6.59
CA PRO A 286 18.78 -15.16 6.45
C PRO A 286 20.18 -15.09 7.07
N SER A 287 20.82 -13.93 7.08
CA SER A 287 22.14 -13.72 7.71
C SER A 287 22.11 -13.68 9.24
N GLY A 288 20.94 -13.55 9.83
CA GLY A 288 20.72 -13.41 11.29
C GLY A 288 20.41 -12.00 11.76
N GLY A 289 20.33 -11.02 10.84
CA GLY A 289 19.73 -9.70 11.10
C GLY A 289 18.22 -9.75 11.19
N SER A 290 17.57 -8.61 11.39
CA SER A 290 16.12 -8.48 11.37
C SER A 290 15.68 -7.11 10.85
N ILE A 291 14.45 -7.06 10.35
CA ILE A 291 13.74 -5.82 10.05
C ILE A 291 12.58 -5.65 11.02
N VAL A 292 12.34 -4.43 11.47
CA VAL A 292 11.24 -4.06 12.37
C VAL A 292 10.32 -3.12 11.63
N ILE A 293 9.03 -3.48 11.53
CA ILE A 293 8.03 -2.74 10.75
C ILE A 293 7.03 -2.11 11.71
N ASP A 294 7.06 -0.78 11.82
CA ASP A 294 6.22 -0.02 12.73
C ASP A 294 5.27 0.91 11.96
N PRO A 295 3.97 0.60 11.94
CA PRO A 295 2.97 1.52 11.41
C PRO A 295 2.75 2.68 12.38
N THR A 296 2.82 3.92 11.88
CA THR A 296 2.39 5.12 12.58
C THR A 296 1.07 5.64 12.00
N GLU A 297 0.52 6.73 12.52
CA GLU A 297 -0.72 7.32 12.00
C GLU A 297 -0.61 7.71 10.52
N ALA A 298 0.52 8.23 10.07
CA ALA A 298 0.68 8.82 8.73
C ALA A 298 1.57 8.01 7.78
N LEU A 299 2.53 7.28 8.29
CA LEU A 299 3.53 6.55 7.52
C LEU A 299 3.91 5.23 8.20
N VAL A 300 4.65 4.39 7.49
CA VAL A 300 5.27 3.19 8.07
C VAL A 300 6.76 3.39 8.12
N SER A 301 7.36 3.19 9.29
CA SER A 301 8.81 3.17 9.49
C SER A 301 9.31 1.73 9.52
N ILE A 302 10.47 1.50 8.91
CA ILE A 302 11.13 0.20 8.90
C ILE A 302 12.57 0.40 9.34
N ASP A 303 12.95 -0.24 10.44
CA ASP A 303 14.29 -0.25 11.01
C ASP A 303 15.01 -1.56 10.68
N ILE A 304 16.33 -1.52 10.53
CA ILE A 304 17.15 -2.68 10.17
C ILE A 304 18.22 -2.93 11.22
N ASN A 305 18.19 -4.15 11.76
CA ASN A 305 19.11 -4.60 12.81
C ASN A 305 20.05 -5.70 12.29
N SER A 306 21.37 -5.51 12.46
CA SER A 306 22.40 -6.51 12.09
C SER A 306 22.81 -7.47 13.21
N SER A 307 22.18 -7.41 14.37
CA SER A 307 22.62 -7.92 15.68
C SER A 307 23.26 -9.32 15.75
N ARG A 308 23.01 -10.20 14.77
CA ARG A 308 23.59 -11.55 14.69
C ARG A 308 24.28 -11.84 13.37
N ALA A 309 24.34 -10.88 12.47
CA ALA A 309 25.02 -11.02 11.19
C ALA A 309 26.53 -10.81 11.38
N THR A 310 27.28 -11.90 11.53
CA THR A 310 28.75 -11.88 11.75
C THR A 310 29.52 -12.55 10.61
N LYS A 311 28.92 -12.67 9.43
CA LYS A 311 29.52 -13.37 8.29
C LYS A 311 30.39 -12.51 7.38
N GLY A 312 30.37 -11.17 7.53
CA GLY A 312 31.20 -10.24 6.76
C GLY A 312 32.65 -10.25 7.23
N ALA A 313 33.57 -9.88 6.35
CA ALA A 313 35.01 -9.72 6.67
C ALA A 313 35.24 -8.45 7.51
N ASP A 314 34.38 -7.44 7.36
CA ASP A 314 34.39 -6.20 8.15
C ASP A 314 32.95 -5.70 8.43
N ILE A 315 32.88 -4.58 9.17
CA ILE A 315 31.59 -3.95 9.56
C ILE A 315 30.83 -3.45 8.33
N GLU A 316 31.53 -2.89 7.36
CA GLU A 316 30.94 -2.32 6.14
C GLU A 316 30.33 -3.42 5.23
N GLU A 317 31.04 -4.55 5.08
CA GLU A 317 30.54 -5.70 4.32
C GLU A 317 29.32 -6.34 5.01
N THR A 318 29.35 -6.43 6.34
CA THR A 318 28.22 -6.90 7.14
C THR A 318 27.01 -5.98 6.97
N ALA A 319 27.19 -4.66 6.99
CA ALA A 319 26.13 -3.67 6.77
C ALA A 319 25.55 -3.80 5.36
N LEU A 320 26.40 -3.87 4.34
CA LEU A 320 25.97 -4.03 2.95
C LEU A 320 25.15 -5.31 2.76
N GLN A 321 25.66 -6.46 3.23
CA GLN A 321 24.96 -7.75 3.09
C GLN A 321 23.59 -7.73 3.80
N THR A 322 23.55 -7.19 5.04
CA THR A 322 22.30 -7.08 5.79
C THR A 322 21.30 -6.17 5.07
N ASN A 323 21.75 -5.02 4.55
CA ASN A 323 20.92 -4.08 3.82
C ASN A 323 20.39 -4.67 2.50
N LEU A 324 21.18 -5.48 1.78
CA LEU A 324 20.75 -6.15 0.57
C LEU A 324 19.65 -7.19 0.87
N GLU A 325 19.81 -8.01 1.91
CA GLU A 325 18.80 -8.96 2.35
C GLU A 325 17.53 -8.24 2.84
N ALA A 326 17.70 -7.15 3.60
CA ALA A 326 16.60 -6.32 4.06
C ALA A 326 15.81 -5.71 2.90
N ALA A 327 16.47 -5.21 1.86
CA ALA A 327 15.82 -4.64 0.70
C ALA A 327 14.89 -5.65 -0.01
N GLU A 328 15.32 -6.89 -0.17
CA GLU A 328 14.49 -7.96 -0.75
C GLU A 328 13.31 -8.32 0.15
N GLU A 329 13.57 -8.47 1.46
CA GLU A 329 12.54 -8.87 2.42
C GLU A 329 11.53 -7.74 2.66
N ILE A 330 11.95 -6.49 2.73
CA ILE A 330 11.05 -5.33 2.81
C ILE A 330 10.10 -5.30 1.61
N ALA A 331 10.62 -5.44 0.40
CA ALA A 331 9.79 -5.48 -0.80
C ALA A 331 8.77 -6.64 -0.76
N ARG A 332 9.14 -7.79 -0.21
CA ARG A 332 8.25 -8.94 0.00
C ARG A 332 7.19 -8.63 1.05
N GLN A 333 7.58 -8.08 2.21
CA GLN A 333 6.68 -7.75 3.31
C GLN A 333 5.67 -6.67 2.92
N LEU A 334 6.08 -5.67 2.13
CA LEU A 334 5.16 -4.65 1.60
C LEU A 334 4.04 -5.26 0.75
N ARG A 335 4.36 -6.31 -0.05
CA ARG A 335 3.35 -7.03 -0.84
C ARG A 335 2.46 -7.91 0.03
N LEU A 336 3.05 -8.71 0.93
CA LEU A 336 2.29 -9.65 1.78
C LEU A 336 1.33 -8.92 2.71
N ARG A 337 1.79 -7.84 3.34
CA ARG A 337 0.98 -7.02 4.26
C ARG A 337 0.08 -6.01 3.55
N ASP A 338 0.26 -5.82 2.25
CA ASP A 338 -0.36 -4.79 1.42
C ASP A 338 -0.22 -3.36 2.00
N ILE A 339 0.96 -3.09 2.54
CA ILE A 339 1.29 -1.78 3.10
C ILE A 339 1.37 -0.76 1.96
N GLY A 340 0.63 0.34 2.09
CA GLY A 340 0.63 1.43 1.13
C GLY A 340 0.69 2.80 1.81
N GLY A 341 0.96 3.81 1.03
CA GLY A 341 1.22 5.17 1.50
C GLY A 341 2.70 5.49 1.52
N LEU A 342 3.13 6.33 2.44
CA LEU A 342 4.53 6.70 2.61
C LEU A 342 5.22 5.69 3.54
N ILE A 343 6.35 5.18 3.10
CA ILE A 343 7.20 4.25 3.86
C ILE A 343 8.60 4.84 3.93
N VAL A 344 9.21 4.81 5.10
CA VAL A 344 10.57 5.25 5.35
C VAL A 344 11.36 4.07 5.88
N VAL A 345 12.46 3.75 5.22
CA VAL A 345 13.38 2.67 5.62
C VAL A 345 14.67 3.28 6.14
N ASP A 346 15.06 2.87 7.34
CA ASP A 346 16.32 3.23 7.97
C ASP A 346 17.35 2.12 7.70
N PHE A 347 18.20 2.34 6.68
CA PHE A 347 19.25 1.41 6.33
C PHE A 347 20.46 1.60 7.26
N ILE A 348 21.12 0.49 7.59
CA ILE A 348 22.39 0.53 8.33
C ILE A 348 23.37 1.42 7.55
N ASP A 349 24.05 2.33 8.25
CA ASP A 349 24.98 3.28 7.66
C ASP A 349 26.02 2.61 6.77
N MET A 350 26.21 3.17 5.57
CA MET A 350 27.20 2.72 4.59
C MET A 350 28.04 3.93 4.14
N GLY A 351 29.36 3.84 4.31
CA GLY A 351 30.28 4.90 3.89
C GLY A 351 30.39 5.06 2.37
N PRO A 352 30.65 3.99 1.60
CA PRO A 352 30.83 4.08 0.15
C PRO A 352 29.52 4.30 -0.60
N ALA A 353 29.44 5.36 -1.41
CA ALA A 353 28.27 5.62 -2.28
C ALA A 353 27.99 4.49 -3.29
N ARG A 354 28.96 3.61 -3.56
CA ARG A 354 28.76 2.42 -4.38
C ARG A 354 27.82 1.44 -3.68
N ASN A 355 28.01 1.18 -2.39
CA ASN A 355 27.20 0.26 -1.58
C ASN A 355 25.76 0.77 -1.48
N GLN A 356 25.57 2.08 -1.26
CA GLN A 356 24.24 2.70 -1.25
C GLN A 356 23.51 2.49 -2.58
N ARG A 357 24.18 2.67 -3.72
CA ARG A 357 23.58 2.44 -5.04
C ARG A 357 23.23 0.97 -5.29
N GLU A 358 24.03 0.05 -4.75
CA GLU A 358 23.78 -1.39 -4.85
C GLU A 358 22.50 -1.77 -4.10
N VAL A 359 22.30 -1.24 -2.89
CA VAL A 359 21.07 -1.42 -2.11
C VAL A 359 19.87 -0.76 -2.80
N GLU A 360 20.01 0.46 -3.33
CA GLU A 360 18.94 1.13 -4.11
C GLU A 360 18.52 0.29 -5.33
N ASN A 361 19.47 -0.29 -6.05
CA ASN A 361 19.19 -1.14 -7.21
C ASN A 361 18.51 -2.43 -6.77
N ARG A 362 19.01 -3.11 -5.72
CA ARG A 362 18.38 -4.32 -5.18
C ARG A 362 16.94 -4.07 -4.74
N MET A 363 16.68 -2.96 -4.07
CA MET A 363 15.32 -2.56 -3.70
C MET A 363 14.45 -2.34 -4.93
N ARG A 364 14.95 -1.66 -5.97
CA ARG A 364 14.23 -1.42 -7.22
C ARG A 364 13.86 -2.73 -7.92
N ASP A 365 14.82 -3.64 -8.05
CA ASP A 365 14.62 -4.94 -8.67
C ASP A 365 13.60 -5.79 -7.89
N ALA A 366 13.68 -5.79 -6.56
CA ALA A 366 12.74 -6.51 -5.70
C ALA A 366 11.30 -5.94 -5.75
N LEU A 367 11.16 -4.64 -6.00
CA LEU A 367 9.87 -3.95 -6.13
C LEU A 367 9.25 -4.10 -7.53
N GLU A 368 9.98 -4.51 -8.56
CA GLU A 368 9.47 -4.69 -9.92
C GLU A 368 8.32 -5.71 -9.98
N ALA A 369 8.39 -6.74 -9.15
CA ALA A 369 7.37 -7.77 -9.05
C ALA A 369 6.04 -7.26 -8.43
N ASP A 370 6.04 -6.10 -7.75
CA ASP A 370 4.85 -5.57 -7.10
C ASP A 370 3.84 -5.04 -8.12
N ARG A 371 2.57 -5.36 -7.90
CA ARG A 371 1.45 -4.88 -8.73
C ARG A 371 1.12 -3.41 -8.49
N ALA A 372 1.38 -2.90 -7.29
CA ALA A 372 1.15 -1.51 -6.94
C ALA A 372 2.14 -0.58 -7.65
N ARG A 373 1.71 0.65 -7.90
CA ARG A 373 2.63 1.69 -8.37
C ARG A 373 3.49 2.17 -7.21
N ILE A 374 4.79 2.10 -7.38
CA ILE A 374 5.76 2.53 -6.39
C ILE A 374 6.60 3.69 -6.96
N GLN A 375 6.85 4.67 -6.12
CA GLN A 375 7.82 5.74 -6.36
C GLN A 375 8.92 5.58 -5.33
N LEU A 376 10.14 5.35 -5.78
CA LEU A 376 11.31 5.12 -4.95
C LEU A 376 12.22 6.34 -4.99
N GLY A 377 12.61 6.84 -3.81
CA GLY A 377 13.60 7.88 -3.63
C GLY A 377 15.03 7.35 -3.76
N ARG A 378 15.98 8.13 -3.31
CA ARG A 378 17.39 7.73 -3.11
C ARG A 378 17.69 7.67 -1.62
N ILE A 379 18.70 6.90 -1.23
CA ILE A 379 19.19 6.90 0.14
C ILE A 379 19.73 8.30 0.44
N SER A 380 19.19 8.91 1.48
CA SER A 380 19.62 10.24 1.95
C SER A 380 20.96 10.16 2.65
N ARG A 381 21.58 11.33 2.93
CA ARG A 381 22.80 11.41 3.74
C ARG A 381 22.63 10.90 5.18
N PHE A 382 21.41 10.64 5.61
CA PHE A 382 21.05 10.12 6.92
C PHE A 382 20.73 8.62 6.91
N GLY A 383 21.05 7.88 5.84
CA GLY A 383 20.73 6.46 5.70
C GLY A 383 19.27 6.16 5.30
N LEU A 384 18.40 7.16 5.28
CA LEU A 384 16.96 6.98 5.06
C LEU A 384 16.60 6.84 3.58
N LEU A 385 15.82 5.82 3.26
CA LEU A 385 15.19 5.64 1.95
C LEU A 385 13.69 5.90 2.06
N GLU A 386 13.20 6.86 1.28
CA GLU A 386 11.78 7.16 1.18
C GLU A 386 11.17 6.48 -0.04
N LEU A 387 10.02 5.85 0.16
CA LEU A 387 9.23 5.30 -0.94
C LEU A 387 7.73 5.55 -0.71
N SER A 388 6.99 5.64 -1.81
CA SER A 388 5.54 5.75 -1.79
C SER A 388 4.93 4.62 -2.59
N ARG A 389 4.06 3.82 -1.96
CA ARG A 389 3.35 2.69 -2.59
C ARG A 389 1.86 2.98 -2.65
N GLN A 390 1.26 2.78 -3.82
CA GLN A 390 -0.18 2.91 -4.02
C GLN A 390 -0.91 1.87 -3.16
N ARG A 391 -1.92 2.32 -2.38
CA ARG A 391 -2.81 1.41 -1.65
C ARG A 391 -3.74 0.70 -2.63
N LEU A 392 -3.66 -0.60 -2.70
CA LEU A 392 -4.57 -1.42 -3.51
C LEU A 392 -5.82 -1.81 -2.72
N ARG A 393 -5.64 -2.13 -1.43
CA ARG A 393 -6.68 -2.54 -0.46
C ARG A 393 -6.24 -2.14 0.95
N PRO A 394 -7.07 -2.32 2.01
CA PRO A 394 -6.64 -2.19 3.39
C PRO A 394 -5.49 -3.18 3.69
N SER A 395 -4.53 -2.77 4.52
CA SER A 395 -3.42 -3.65 4.92
C SER A 395 -3.91 -4.78 5.82
N LEU A 396 -3.13 -5.88 5.93
CA LEU A 396 -3.45 -6.99 6.83
C LEU A 396 -3.66 -6.52 8.27
N GLY A 397 -2.82 -5.59 8.76
CA GLY A 397 -2.99 -5.02 10.09
C GLY A 397 -4.29 -4.22 10.25
N GLU A 398 -4.74 -3.50 9.21
CA GLU A 398 -6.01 -2.75 9.27
C GLU A 398 -7.26 -3.66 9.24
N THR A 399 -7.13 -4.87 8.69
CA THR A 399 -8.26 -5.82 8.58
C THR A 399 -8.34 -6.81 9.73
N SER A 400 -7.20 -7.21 10.28
CA SER A 400 -7.12 -8.31 11.24
C SER A 400 -6.66 -7.89 12.64
N SER A 401 -6.34 -6.60 12.86
CA SER A 401 -5.91 -6.10 14.15
C SER A 401 -6.76 -4.92 14.60
N ILE A 402 -6.93 -4.79 15.92
CA ILE A 402 -7.54 -3.63 16.55
C ILE A 402 -6.46 -2.80 17.24
N VAL A 403 -6.68 -1.49 17.36
CA VAL A 403 -5.79 -0.63 18.14
C VAL A 403 -5.82 -1.11 19.60
N CYS A 404 -4.64 -1.29 20.20
CA CYS A 404 -4.56 -1.74 21.59
C CYS A 404 -5.26 -0.73 22.51
N PRO A 405 -6.33 -1.12 23.23
CA PRO A 405 -7.12 -0.20 24.07
C PRO A 405 -6.31 0.34 25.27
N ARG A 406 -5.22 -0.34 25.63
CA ARG A 406 -4.38 0.07 26.76
C ARG A 406 -3.38 1.17 26.43
N CYS A 407 -2.80 1.18 25.23
CA CYS A 407 -1.80 2.17 24.82
C CYS A 407 -2.22 3.04 23.65
N ASP A 408 -3.42 2.88 23.11
CA ASP A 408 -3.97 3.61 21.96
C ASP A 408 -3.01 3.66 20.77
N GLY A 409 -2.23 2.59 20.56
CA GLY A 409 -1.24 2.47 19.51
C GLY A 409 0.15 3.06 19.81
N LEU A 410 0.37 3.60 21.04
CA LEU A 410 1.66 4.21 21.41
C LEU A 410 2.80 3.18 21.62
N GLY A 411 2.47 1.90 21.86
CA GLY A 411 3.45 0.83 22.12
C GLY A 411 4.04 0.82 23.53
N HIS A 412 3.83 1.85 24.33
CA HIS A 412 4.30 1.97 25.72
C HIS A 412 3.28 2.70 26.58
N ILE A 413 3.32 2.46 27.89
CA ILE A 413 2.45 3.08 28.89
C ILE A 413 3.28 3.69 30.01
N ARG A 414 2.70 4.65 30.72
CA ARG A 414 3.31 5.22 31.93
C ARG A 414 3.34 4.19 33.05
N ASP A 415 4.45 4.15 33.80
CA ASP A 415 4.57 3.29 34.98
C ASP A 415 3.66 3.77 36.14
N VAL A 416 3.35 2.88 37.04
CA VAL A 416 2.43 3.14 38.18
C VAL A 416 2.88 4.33 39.03
N LYS A 417 4.19 4.46 39.29
CA LYS A 417 4.74 5.56 40.13
C LYS A 417 4.62 6.91 39.41
N SER A 418 5.00 6.98 38.14
CA SER A 418 4.87 8.19 37.32
C SER A 418 3.42 8.63 37.17
N LEU A 419 2.50 7.67 36.95
CA LEU A 419 1.08 7.93 36.84
C LEU A 419 0.50 8.46 38.14
N ALA A 420 0.80 7.81 39.28
CA ALA A 420 0.34 8.21 40.60
C ALA A 420 0.77 9.65 40.95
N LEU A 421 2.04 10.02 40.66
CA LEU A 421 2.51 11.40 40.89
C LEU A 421 1.81 12.42 39.97
N SER A 422 1.46 12.03 38.76
CA SER A 422 0.66 12.89 37.87
C SER A 422 -0.75 13.11 38.43
N ILE A 423 -1.39 12.04 38.93
CA ILE A 423 -2.72 12.12 39.50
C ILE A 423 -2.70 13.01 40.75
N LEU A 424 -1.70 12.89 41.63
CA LEU A 424 -1.56 13.78 42.79
C LEU A 424 -1.53 15.26 42.39
N ARG A 425 -0.74 15.60 41.35
CA ARG A 425 -0.69 17.00 40.87
C ARG A 425 -2.01 17.49 40.30
N LEU A 426 -2.75 16.62 39.62
CA LEU A 426 -4.07 16.96 39.13
C LEU A 426 -5.06 17.15 40.28
N ILE A 427 -4.98 16.32 41.34
CA ILE A 427 -5.77 16.49 42.56
C ILE A 427 -5.44 17.82 43.20
N GLU A 428 -4.16 18.19 43.37
CA GLU A 428 -3.73 19.49 43.91
C GLU A 428 -4.28 20.66 43.11
N GLU A 429 -4.26 20.55 41.78
CA GLU A 429 -4.79 21.58 40.86
C GLU A 429 -6.32 21.71 41.02
N GLU A 430 -7.05 20.61 41.07
CA GLU A 430 -8.52 20.62 41.22
C GLU A 430 -8.97 21.10 42.59
N VAL A 431 -8.21 20.82 43.65
CA VAL A 431 -8.49 21.28 45.01
C VAL A 431 -8.39 22.79 45.11
N MET A 432 -7.48 23.44 44.38
CA MET A 432 -7.29 24.91 44.41
C MET A 432 -8.43 25.70 43.76
N LYS A 433 -9.31 25.04 43.02
CA LYS A 433 -10.45 25.71 42.38
C LYS A 433 -11.50 26.12 43.43
N GLU A 434 -12.09 27.33 43.23
CA GLU A 434 -13.09 27.86 44.16
C GLU A 434 -14.31 26.93 44.32
N ARG A 435 -14.85 26.84 45.58
CA ARG A 435 -16.01 26.02 45.91
C ARG A 435 -15.85 24.53 45.67
N THR A 436 -14.67 23.99 45.87
CA THR A 436 -14.42 22.55 45.81
C THR A 436 -14.79 21.91 47.16
N GLY A 437 -15.75 20.96 47.17
CA GLY A 437 -16.14 20.22 48.35
C GLY A 437 -15.47 18.85 48.44
N GLU A 438 -15.40 18.15 47.32
CA GLU A 438 -14.82 16.81 47.25
C GLU A 438 -14.14 16.56 45.91
N ILE A 439 -13.07 15.79 45.93
CA ILE A 439 -12.44 15.27 44.70
C ILE A 439 -12.52 13.74 44.71
N GLN A 440 -13.04 13.19 43.64
CA GLN A 440 -13.13 11.76 43.42
C GLN A 440 -12.14 11.36 42.31
N ALA A 441 -11.21 10.48 42.60
CA ALA A 441 -10.24 9.96 41.66
C ALA A 441 -10.45 8.43 41.48
N GLN A 442 -11.06 8.05 40.35
CA GLN A 442 -11.15 6.64 39.98
C GLN A 442 -9.86 6.24 39.24
N VAL A 443 -9.16 5.26 39.79
CA VAL A 443 -7.84 4.88 39.31
C VAL A 443 -7.68 3.35 39.32
N PRO A 444 -6.77 2.77 38.48
CA PRO A 444 -6.44 1.36 38.55
C PRO A 444 -6.01 0.90 39.94
N VAL A 445 -6.34 -0.34 40.32
CA VAL A 445 -6.07 -0.89 41.67
C VAL A 445 -4.61 -0.74 42.09
N ALA A 446 -3.64 -0.98 41.19
CA ALA A 446 -2.22 -0.86 41.49
C ALA A 446 -1.81 0.60 41.81
N VAL A 447 -2.40 1.58 41.10
CA VAL A 447 -2.17 3.02 41.32
C VAL A 447 -2.82 3.46 42.62
N ALA A 448 -4.06 3.03 42.88
CA ALA A 448 -4.75 3.28 44.15
C ALA A 448 -3.95 2.76 45.35
N THR A 449 -3.44 1.54 45.28
CA THR A 449 -2.61 0.94 46.31
C THR A 449 -1.37 1.78 46.61
N TYR A 450 -0.70 2.25 45.56
CA TYR A 450 0.48 3.12 45.74
C TYR A 450 0.11 4.48 46.33
N LEU A 451 -0.99 5.11 45.90
CA LEU A 451 -1.43 6.41 46.41
C LEU A 451 -1.85 6.32 47.89
N LEU A 452 -2.66 5.33 48.24
CA LEU A 452 -3.23 5.18 49.57
C LEU A 452 -2.18 4.73 50.63
N ASN A 453 -1.16 3.99 50.23
CA ASN A 453 -0.13 3.51 51.14
C ASN A 453 1.11 4.41 51.12
N GLU A 454 1.75 4.56 49.99
CA GLU A 454 3.04 5.26 49.89
C GLU A 454 2.90 6.79 49.89
N LYS A 455 1.79 7.31 49.36
CA LYS A 455 1.50 8.76 49.26
C LYS A 455 0.43 9.25 50.23
N ARG A 456 0.05 8.44 51.19
CA ARG A 456 -0.92 8.80 52.20
C ARG A 456 -0.59 10.07 52.99
N PRO A 457 0.67 10.34 53.37
CA PRO A 457 1.00 11.61 54.07
C PRO A 457 0.69 12.83 53.19
N VAL A 458 1.01 12.78 51.91
CA VAL A 458 0.77 13.90 50.97
C VAL A 458 -0.72 14.12 50.76
N LEU A 459 -1.51 13.08 50.60
CA LEU A 459 -2.97 13.17 50.50
C LEU A 459 -3.58 13.84 51.72
N ARG A 460 -3.15 13.47 52.94
CA ARG A 460 -3.60 14.10 54.20
C ARG A 460 -3.19 15.56 54.29
N GLU A 461 -2.01 15.92 53.82
CA GLU A 461 -1.54 17.29 53.79
C GLU A 461 -2.43 18.15 52.88
N ILE A 462 -2.76 17.67 51.68
CA ILE A 462 -3.67 18.33 50.74
C ILE A 462 -5.05 18.54 51.37
N GLU A 463 -5.62 17.49 51.99
CA GLU A 463 -6.92 17.58 52.69
C GLU A 463 -6.90 18.58 53.83
N SER A 464 -5.81 18.62 54.61
CA SER A 464 -5.70 19.50 55.78
C SER A 464 -5.53 20.98 55.43
N ILE A 465 -4.73 21.28 54.39
CA ILE A 465 -4.47 22.63 53.89
C ILE A 465 -5.73 23.22 53.27
N HIS A 466 -6.36 22.50 52.39
CA HIS A 466 -7.47 23.01 51.56
C HIS A 466 -8.85 22.72 52.15
N LYS A 467 -8.94 21.90 53.18
CA LYS A 467 -10.20 21.46 53.84
C LYS A 467 -11.18 20.80 52.86
N VAL A 468 -10.66 20.11 51.86
CA VAL A 468 -11.38 19.37 50.82
C VAL A 468 -11.18 17.88 51.06
N ARG A 469 -12.22 17.09 50.87
CA ARG A 469 -12.15 15.62 50.98
C ARG A 469 -11.58 15.07 49.67
N VAL A 470 -10.55 14.23 49.71
CA VAL A 470 -9.99 13.53 48.57
C VAL A 470 -10.30 12.03 48.67
N LEU A 471 -11.08 11.53 47.73
CA LEU A 471 -11.51 10.13 47.67
C LEU A 471 -10.79 9.41 46.51
N ILE A 472 -9.90 8.48 46.87
CA ILE A 472 -9.25 7.61 45.88
C ILE A 472 -10.06 6.32 45.75
N ILE A 473 -10.62 6.05 44.60
CA ILE A 473 -11.51 4.92 44.32
C ILE A 473 -10.76 3.90 43.47
N PRO A 474 -10.40 2.71 44.04
CA PRO A 474 -9.82 1.63 43.24
C PRO A 474 -10.88 1.09 42.26
N ASN A 475 -10.65 1.19 40.98
CA ASN A 475 -11.56 0.65 39.99
C ASN A 475 -10.90 -0.54 39.26
N PRO A 476 -11.43 -1.77 39.38
CA PRO A 476 -10.91 -2.96 38.75
C PRO A 476 -11.12 -2.97 37.23
N ASN A 477 -12.07 -2.17 36.72
CA ASN A 477 -12.38 -2.06 35.30
C ASN A 477 -11.41 -1.13 34.55
N LEU A 478 -10.58 -0.37 35.30
CA LEU A 478 -9.58 0.51 34.72
C LEU A 478 -8.20 -0.15 34.69
N GLU A 479 -7.55 -0.12 33.53
CA GLU A 479 -6.15 -0.48 33.38
C GLU A 479 -5.28 0.76 33.25
N THR A 480 -4.01 0.66 33.69
CA THR A 480 -3.02 1.73 33.41
C THR A 480 -2.85 1.92 31.91
N PRO A 481 -2.82 3.14 31.37
CA PRO A 481 -2.69 4.45 32.06
C PRO A 481 -3.99 5.20 32.34
N HIS A 482 -5.15 4.59 32.15
CA HIS A 482 -6.44 5.27 32.25
C HIS A 482 -6.80 5.59 33.68
N PHE A 483 -7.37 6.77 33.93
CA PHE A 483 -7.89 7.23 35.20
C PHE A 483 -8.88 8.38 34.96
N GLN A 484 -9.69 8.69 35.97
CA GLN A 484 -10.56 9.87 35.95
C GLN A 484 -10.45 10.59 37.29
N VAL A 485 -10.32 11.93 37.22
CA VAL A 485 -10.39 12.82 38.38
C VAL A 485 -11.57 13.74 38.19
N GLU A 486 -12.51 13.72 39.12
CA GLU A 486 -13.73 14.52 39.09
C GLU A 486 -13.79 15.42 40.31
N ARG A 487 -14.16 16.67 40.10
CA ARG A 487 -14.33 17.67 41.14
C ARG A 487 -15.81 17.88 41.44
N ILE A 488 -16.20 17.69 42.68
CA ILE A 488 -17.56 17.93 43.15
C ILE A 488 -17.58 19.25 43.94
N ARG A 489 -18.55 20.11 43.65
CA ARG A 489 -18.70 21.39 44.31
C ARG A 489 -19.35 21.19 45.67
N ASP A 490 -19.13 22.16 46.61
CA ASP A 490 -19.71 22.16 47.96
C ASP A 490 -21.24 22.04 47.96
N ASP A 491 -21.92 22.63 46.99
CA ASP A 491 -23.38 22.64 46.84
C ASP A 491 -23.94 21.28 46.36
N GLN A 492 -23.09 20.43 45.80
CA GLN A 492 -23.42 19.13 45.23
C GLN A 492 -22.91 17.95 46.05
N THR A 493 -22.15 18.23 47.11
CA THR A 493 -21.53 17.20 47.93
C THR A 493 -22.60 16.40 48.66
N LYS A 494 -22.85 15.18 48.24
CA LYS A 494 -23.62 14.18 48.98
C LYS A 494 -22.61 13.34 49.77
N ALA A 495 -22.84 13.15 51.06
CA ALA A 495 -22.01 12.27 51.89
C ALA A 495 -22.21 10.79 51.46
N GLN A 496 -21.70 10.43 50.29
CA GLN A 496 -21.70 9.06 49.79
C GLN A 496 -20.46 8.31 50.27
N VAL A 497 -20.63 7.03 50.57
CA VAL A 497 -19.53 6.15 50.95
C VAL A 497 -18.89 5.61 49.65
N SER A 498 -17.57 5.43 49.65
CA SER A 498 -16.81 5.06 48.44
C SER A 498 -17.27 3.77 47.73
N HIS A 499 -17.90 2.85 48.46
CA HIS A 499 -18.37 1.59 47.85
C HIS A 499 -19.77 1.70 47.21
N GLU A 500 -20.48 2.81 47.41
CA GLU A 500 -21.79 3.09 46.81
C GLU A 500 -21.68 3.92 45.55
N LEU A 501 -20.45 4.38 45.22
CA LEU A 501 -20.21 5.14 44.00
C LEU A 501 -20.22 4.24 42.78
N GLU A 502 -20.87 4.70 41.72
CA GLU A 502 -20.85 4.01 40.43
C GLU A 502 -19.43 4.01 39.89
N LEU A 503 -18.89 2.81 39.70
CA LEU A 503 -17.58 2.63 39.05
C LEU A 503 -17.74 2.86 37.56
N LEU A 504 -16.79 3.59 36.97
CA LEU A 504 -16.69 3.67 35.54
C LEU A 504 -16.57 2.26 34.97
N GLU A 505 -17.40 1.98 33.99
CA GLU A 505 -17.23 0.79 33.17
C GLU A 505 -15.91 0.95 32.40
N GLY A 506 -15.08 -0.06 32.41
CA GLY A 506 -13.87 -0.11 31.57
C GLY A 506 -14.26 0.09 30.10
N GLN A 507 -13.35 0.59 29.30
CA GLN A 507 -13.56 0.56 27.86
C GLN A 507 -13.93 -0.86 27.47
N GLN A 508 -15.20 -1.07 27.08
CA GLN A 508 -15.65 -2.38 26.63
C GLN A 508 -14.74 -2.76 25.48
N ASP A 509 -14.12 -3.93 25.60
CA ASP A 509 -13.29 -4.45 24.51
C ASP A 509 -14.08 -4.37 23.21
N PRO A 510 -13.57 -3.70 22.18
CA PRO A 510 -14.22 -3.68 20.87
C PRO A 510 -14.52 -5.10 20.35
N ALA A 511 -13.79 -6.10 20.83
CA ALA A 511 -14.03 -7.51 20.56
C ALA A 511 -15.35 -8.04 21.19
N THR A 512 -15.78 -7.52 22.33
CA THR A 512 -17.08 -7.90 22.95
C THR A 512 -18.27 -7.22 22.26
N LEU A 513 -18.07 -6.06 21.66
CA LEU A 513 -19.09 -5.40 20.83
C LEU A 513 -19.23 -6.07 19.45
N SER A 514 -18.18 -6.70 18.92
CA SER A 514 -18.27 -7.47 17.68
C SER A 514 -18.86 -8.87 17.86
N ALA A 515 -18.91 -9.40 19.09
CA ALA A 515 -19.54 -10.68 19.41
C ALA A 515 -21.07 -10.61 19.57
N GLN A 516 -21.65 -9.41 19.61
CA GLN A 516 -23.07 -9.25 19.36
C GLN A 516 -23.26 -9.31 17.84
N ASP A 517 -23.41 -10.53 17.33
CA ASP A 517 -23.87 -10.84 15.98
C ASP A 517 -25.13 -10.03 15.65
N THR A 518 -24.94 -8.78 15.28
CA THR A 518 -25.89 -8.12 14.42
C THR A 518 -25.72 -8.85 13.12
N GLU A 519 -26.68 -9.74 12.80
CA GLU A 519 -26.82 -10.29 11.44
C GLU A 519 -26.73 -9.09 10.50
N ILE A 520 -25.53 -8.89 9.93
CA ILE A 520 -25.30 -7.88 8.90
C ILE A 520 -26.17 -8.37 7.76
N LYS A 521 -27.32 -7.70 7.56
CA LYS A 521 -28.20 -7.97 6.41
C LYS A 521 -27.36 -7.68 5.17
N THR A 522 -26.73 -8.71 4.66
CA THR A 522 -25.97 -8.68 3.41
C THR A 522 -26.92 -8.21 2.31
N GLN A 523 -26.63 -7.08 1.68
CA GLN A 523 -27.43 -6.61 0.56
C GLN A 523 -27.11 -7.50 -0.64
N GLU A 524 -28.10 -8.22 -1.15
CA GLU A 524 -27.92 -8.98 -2.38
C GLU A 524 -27.80 -7.99 -3.57
N PRO A 525 -26.78 -8.16 -4.44
CA PRO A 525 -26.65 -7.35 -5.64
C PRO A 525 -27.79 -7.58 -6.61
N ALA A 526 -28.29 -6.50 -7.23
CA ALA A 526 -29.36 -6.58 -8.21
C ALA A 526 -28.89 -7.28 -9.51
N VAL A 527 -27.62 -7.10 -9.88
CA VAL A 527 -26.98 -7.76 -11.03
C VAL A 527 -26.10 -8.89 -10.53
N LYS A 528 -26.42 -10.12 -10.90
CA LYS A 528 -25.57 -11.32 -10.74
C LYS A 528 -24.67 -11.47 -11.96
N LEU A 529 -23.71 -12.40 -11.93
CA LEU A 529 -22.76 -12.67 -13.03
C LEU A 529 -23.47 -12.73 -14.40
N VAL A 530 -23.04 -11.86 -15.32
CA VAL A 530 -23.53 -11.83 -16.70
C VAL A 530 -22.63 -12.73 -17.53
N ALA A 531 -23.19 -13.75 -18.18
CA ALA A 531 -22.43 -14.61 -19.08
C ALA A 531 -22.16 -13.89 -20.42
N PRO A 532 -20.95 -14.02 -21.01
CA PRO A 532 -20.67 -13.53 -22.36
C PRO A 532 -21.51 -14.27 -23.40
N ASP A 533 -21.89 -13.60 -24.49
CA ASP A 533 -22.71 -14.19 -25.55
C ASP A 533 -21.94 -15.16 -26.46
N THR A 534 -20.63 -15.00 -26.54
CA THR A 534 -19.73 -15.78 -27.38
C THR A 534 -18.54 -16.29 -26.60
N ALA A 535 -18.06 -17.49 -26.96
CA ALA A 535 -16.81 -18.00 -26.39
C ALA A 535 -15.63 -17.10 -26.77
N PRO A 536 -14.60 -16.98 -25.91
CA PRO A 536 -13.40 -16.20 -26.23
C PRO A 536 -12.75 -16.72 -27.53
N PRO A 537 -12.27 -15.83 -28.41
CA PRO A 537 -11.57 -16.26 -29.62
C PRO A 537 -10.31 -17.06 -29.28
N PRO A 538 -9.98 -18.11 -30.06
CA PRO A 538 -8.77 -18.88 -29.83
C PRO A 538 -7.55 -17.97 -29.99
N PRO A 539 -6.51 -18.14 -29.16
CA PRO A 539 -5.30 -17.32 -29.23
C PRO A 539 -4.64 -17.50 -30.60
N LYS A 540 -4.30 -16.39 -31.26
CA LYS A 540 -3.50 -16.48 -32.50
C LYS A 540 -2.17 -17.16 -32.18
N PRO A 541 -1.72 -18.13 -33.00
CA PRO A 541 -0.40 -18.71 -32.82
C PRO A 541 0.63 -17.58 -32.88
N GLN A 542 1.42 -17.46 -31.81
CA GLN A 542 2.55 -16.53 -31.82
C GLN A 542 3.44 -16.89 -33.01
N PRO A 543 3.92 -15.95 -33.83
CA PRO A 543 4.89 -16.26 -34.84
C PRO A 543 6.06 -16.96 -34.16
N GLU A 544 6.30 -18.20 -34.55
CA GLU A 544 7.49 -18.95 -34.11
C GLU A 544 8.70 -18.03 -34.34
N PRO A 545 9.65 -17.95 -33.40
CA PRO A 545 10.88 -17.20 -33.64
C PRO A 545 11.46 -17.74 -34.94
N LYS A 546 11.54 -16.89 -35.96
CA LYS A 546 12.17 -17.23 -37.25
C LYS A 546 13.49 -17.87 -36.88
N PRO A 547 13.75 -19.15 -37.31
CA PRO A 547 15.07 -19.71 -37.14
C PRO A 547 16.05 -18.75 -37.84
N GLU A 548 17.03 -18.25 -37.10
CA GLU A 548 18.18 -17.53 -37.69
C GLU A 548 18.65 -18.35 -38.90
N ALA A 549 18.68 -17.69 -40.03
CA ALA A 549 19.03 -18.28 -41.31
C ALA A 549 20.36 -19.04 -41.15
N ALA A 550 20.27 -20.37 -41.10
CA ALA A 550 21.43 -21.23 -41.14
C ALA A 550 22.21 -20.88 -42.42
N ALA A 551 23.39 -20.33 -42.25
CA ALA A 551 24.33 -20.07 -43.32
C ALA A 551 24.45 -21.32 -44.19
N ALA A 552 24.25 -21.09 -45.49
CA ALA A 552 24.27 -22.09 -46.55
C ALA A 552 25.51 -23.01 -46.40
N LYS A 553 25.30 -24.32 -46.23
CA LYS A 553 26.35 -25.32 -46.31
C LYS A 553 26.84 -25.44 -47.72
N ALA A 554 28.09 -25.04 -47.96
CA ALA A 554 28.84 -25.41 -49.17
C ALA A 554 29.13 -26.91 -49.17
N PRO A 555 29.29 -27.58 -50.34
CA PRO A 555 29.30 -29.04 -50.49
C PRO A 555 30.54 -29.67 -49.89
N SER A 556 30.31 -30.82 -49.21
CA SER A 556 31.30 -31.66 -48.56
C SER A 556 32.38 -32.16 -49.53
N LYS A 557 33.66 -31.88 -49.27
CA LYS A 557 34.81 -32.63 -49.76
C LYS A 557 35.23 -33.65 -48.67
N LYS A 558 35.57 -34.86 -49.16
CA LYS A 558 35.97 -36.05 -48.39
C LYS A 558 37.10 -35.80 -47.38
N PRO A 559 37.19 -36.57 -46.31
CA PRO A 559 38.09 -36.31 -45.17
C PRO A 559 39.55 -36.63 -45.50
N ALA A 560 40.41 -35.67 -45.27
CA ALA A 560 41.86 -35.84 -45.19
C ALA A 560 42.25 -35.88 -43.69
N THR A 561 43.11 -36.79 -43.36
CA THR A 561 43.69 -37.14 -42.07
C THR A 561 44.07 -35.90 -41.20
N ALA A 562 43.64 -35.93 -39.97
CA ALA A 562 43.95 -34.93 -38.94
C ALA A 562 45.44 -34.92 -38.57
N PRO A 563 46.09 -33.77 -38.43
CA PRO A 563 47.38 -33.67 -37.78
C PRO A 563 47.18 -33.66 -36.23
N LYS A 564 48.07 -34.32 -35.54
CA LYS A 564 48.15 -34.40 -34.08
C LYS A 564 48.29 -33.01 -33.45
N PRO A 565 47.73 -32.77 -32.27
CA PRO A 565 47.91 -31.49 -31.56
C PRO A 565 49.37 -31.32 -31.13
N PRO A 566 49.88 -30.06 -31.15
CA PRO A 566 51.23 -29.77 -30.67
C PRO A 566 51.30 -29.99 -29.15
N LEU A 567 52.39 -30.63 -28.73
CA LEU A 567 52.75 -30.83 -27.34
C LEU A 567 52.84 -29.50 -26.57
N GLU A 568 52.16 -29.40 -25.46
CA GLU A 568 52.31 -28.25 -24.55
C GLU A 568 53.76 -28.13 -24.06
N PRO A 569 54.33 -26.91 -24.04
CA PRO A 569 55.68 -26.72 -23.52
C PRO A 569 55.70 -26.96 -21.99
N GLY A 570 56.65 -27.79 -21.56
CA GLY A 570 56.83 -28.20 -20.18
C GLY A 570 57.08 -27.03 -19.23
N LEU A 571 56.80 -27.26 -17.94
CA LEU A 571 56.86 -26.27 -16.84
C LEU A 571 58.15 -25.38 -16.82
N LEU A 572 59.27 -25.89 -17.32
CA LEU A 572 60.56 -25.16 -17.45
C LEU A 572 60.50 -24.06 -18.55
N ALA A 573 59.78 -24.29 -19.63
CA ALA A 573 59.64 -23.31 -20.69
C ALA A 573 58.74 -22.11 -20.25
N ARG A 574 57.73 -22.40 -19.45
CA ARG A 574 56.88 -21.37 -18.82
C ARG A 574 57.62 -20.53 -17.78
N PHE A 575 58.56 -21.12 -17.06
CA PHE A 575 59.41 -20.42 -16.10
C PHE A 575 60.37 -19.46 -16.80
N PHE A 576 61.01 -19.85 -17.88
CA PHE A 576 61.90 -18.97 -18.63
C PHE A 576 61.18 -17.86 -19.40
N THR A 577 59.96 -18.06 -19.89
CA THR A 577 59.16 -16.96 -20.48
C THR A 577 58.68 -15.99 -19.41
N TRP A 578 58.36 -16.42 -18.20
CA TRP A 578 58.07 -15.53 -17.08
C TRP A 578 59.30 -14.72 -16.61
N LEU A 579 60.49 -15.35 -16.57
CA LEU A 579 61.74 -14.68 -16.21
C LEU A 579 62.16 -13.68 -17.29
N ALA A 580 61.96 -13.93 -18.57
CA ALA A 580 62.24 -13.02 -19.65
C ALA A 580 61.33 -11.78 -19.64
N ALA A 581 60.05 -11.98 -19.20
CA ALA A 581 59.08 -10.87 -19.05
C ALA A 581 59.46 -9.95 -17.87
N LEU A 582 60.17 -10.44 -16.86
CA LEU A 582 60.60 -9.62 -15.72
C LEU A 582 61.80 -8.73 -16.02
N PHE A 583 62.61 -9.08 -17.03
CA PHE A 583 63.76 -8.27 -17.48
C PHE A 583 63.48 -7.32 -18.63
N SER A 584 62.32 -7.44 -19.31
CA SER A 584 61.94 -6.55 -20.43
C SER A 584 61.05 -5.37 -19.99
N ALA A 585 60.73 -5.25 -18.69
CA ALA A 585 59.86 -4.18 -18.20
C ALA A 585 60.58 -2.90 -17.74
N SER A 586 61.89 -2.75 -18.04
CA SER A 586 62.68 -1.58 -17.55
C SER A 586 63.11 -0.59 -18.64
N GLU A 587 62.76 -0.75 -19.90
CA GLU A 587 63.13 0.20 -20.98
C GLU A 587 61.98 1.01 -21.58
N ASP A 588 60.71 0.63 -21.39
CA ASP A 588 59.57 1.36 -21.94
C ASP A 588 59.02 2.51 -21.09
N GLU A 589 59.47 2.67 -19.86
CA GLU A 589 59.03 3.78 -18.98
C GLU A 589 59.83 5.08 -19.14
N LYS A 590 60.94 5.09 -19.90
CA LYS A 590 61.73 6.31 -20.15
C LYS A 590 61.38 7.05 -21.44
N GLN A 591 60.60 6.47 -22.34
CA GLN A 591 60.20 7.13 -23.61
C GLN A 591 58.82 7.80 -23.55
N GLN A 592 58.00 7.59 -22.52
CA GLN A 592 56.70 8.26 -22.37
C GLN A 592 56.70 9.55 -21.55
N LEU A 593 57.81 9.94 -20.95
CA LEU A 593 57.91 11.17 -20.13
C LEU A 593 58.50 12.36 -20.89
N ASP A 594 59.14 12.18 -22.06
CA ASP A 594 59.68 13.26 -22.88
C ASP A 594 58.74 13.75 -24.00
N GLY A 595 57.62 13.09 -24.25
CA GLY A 595 56.64 13.46 -25.30
C GLY A 595 55.51 14.42 -24.86
N LYS A 596 55.51 14.88 -23.61
CA LYS A 596 54.43 15.73 -23.05
C LYS A 596 54.85 17.14 -22.62
N ARG A 597 56.02 17.62 -23.03
CA ARG A 597 56.50 18.97 -22.63
C ARG A 597 56.55 20.00 -23.78
N ASP A 598 56.26 19.66 -25.03
CA ASP A 598 56.38 20.59 -26.16
C ASP A 598 55.04 20.98 -26.85
N GLY A 599 53.92 20.80 -26.19
CA GLY A 599 52.57 21.10 -26.78
C GLY A 599 51.86 22.29 -26.17
N GLN A 600 52.48 23.15 -25.37
CA GLN A 600 51.78 24.27 -24.75
C GLN A 600 52.57 25.58 -24.73
N ARG A 601 52.99 26.04 -25.97
CA ARG A 601 53.38 27.43 -26.24
C ARG A 601 52.99 27.78 -27.64
N GLY A 602 51.88 28.51 -27.78
CA GLY A 602 51.50 29.12 -29.08
C GLY A 602 50.00 29.26 -29.24
N ASN A 603 49.42 30.20 -28.59
CA ASN A 603 48.49 31.16 -29.16
C ASN A 603 47.90 32.08 -28.07
N ARG A 604 48.68 33.12 -27.79
CA ARG A 604 48.17 34.39 -27.23
C ARG A 604 48.52 35.43 -28.26
N GLN A 605 47.58 35.84 -29.06
CA GLN A 605 47.57 37.20 -29.63
C GLN A 605 46.17 37.55 -30.19
N ASN A 606 45.71 38.66 -29.65
CA ASN A 606 44.79 39.63 -30.25
C ASN A 606 43.30 39.33 -30.25
N ARG A 607 42.61 39.94 -29.33
CA ARG A 607 41.76 41.09 -29.73
C ARG A 607 41.33 41.90 -28.51
N ASP A 608 42.01 43.09 -28.46
CA ASP A 608 41.54 44.29 -27.74
C ASP A 608 40.20 44.78 -28.35
N GLY A 609 39.42 45.42 -27.49
CA GLY A 609 38.46 46.38 -28.00
C GLY A 609 37.26 46.68 -27.12
N LYS A 610 37.43 47.73 -26.26
CA LYS A 610 36.41 48.71 -25.84
C LYS A 610 35.28 48.20 -24.92
N ALA A 611 35.29 48.55 -23.65
CA ALA A 611 35.05 49.87 -23.04
C ALA A 611 33.69 50.48 -23.39
N ASP A 612 32.87 50.62 -22.38
CA ASP A 612 32.24 51.79 -21.79
C ASP A 612 31.04 51.29 -20.96
N ALA A 613 31.03 51.47 -19.68
CA ALA A 613 30.90 52.68 -18.88
C ALA A 613 29.44 52.97 -18.50
N ARG A 614 29.31 53.27 -17.22
CA ARG A 614 28.23 54.00 -16.55
C ARG A 614 27.05 53.11 -16.13
N GLY A 615 26.65 53.15 -14.94
CA GLY A 615 26.76 54.08 -13.80
C GLY A 615 25.63 53.70 -12.88
N ASN A 616 25.93 53.50 -11.72
CA ASN A 616 25.83 54.43 -10.61
C ASN A 616 24.43 54.61 -10.00
N ASN A 617 24.45 54.46 -8.73
CA ASN A 617 23.63 55.16 -7.74
C ASN A 617 22.20 54.60 -7.48
N ASN A 618 21.71 54.57 -6.32
CA ASN A 618 22.12 55.10 -5.00
C ASN A 618 20.98 54.78 -4.02
N ARG A 619 21.36 54.57 -2.79
CA ARG A 619 20.72 55.07 -1.55
C ARG A 619 19.17 54.96 -1.52
N GLY A 620 18.56 54.43 -0.50
CA GLY A 620 18.73 54.80 0.89
C GLY A 620 17.37 55.17 1.44
N GLY A 621 17.17 55.00 2.72
CA GLY A 621 16.18 55.73 3.51
C GLY A 621 15.05 54.82 4.01
N ASP A 622 15.12 54.22 5.17
CA ASP A 622 14.85 54.87 6.46
C ASP A 622 13.53 55.64 6.53
N ASN A 623 12.58 55.18 7.29
CA ASN A 623 11.87 55.85 8.38
C ASN A 623 10.47 55.27 8.62
N ARG A 624 10.32 54.62 9.80
CA ARG A 624 9.68 55.20 11.03
C ARG A 624 8.19 55.55 10.96
N ARG A 625 7.55 55.01 11.99
CA ARG A 625 6.37 55.53 12.74
C ARG A 625 5.02 55.36 12.04
N GLY A 626 4.02 54.89 12.68
CA GLY A 626 3.56 54.98 14.04
C GLY A 626 2.04 55.06 14.01
N GLY A 627 1.38 54.61 15.02
CA GLY A 627 0.06 55.12 15.38
C GLY A 627 -1.07 54.11 15.19
N ARG A 628 -1.42 53.38 16.20
CA ARG A 628 -2.52 53.68 17.17
C ARG A 628 -3.95 53.76 16.62
N ARG A 629 -4.73 52.85 17.18
CA ARG A 629 -6.06 53.06 17.81
C ARG A 629 -7.32 52.63 17.07
N ASN A 630 -7.98 51.74 17.84
CA ASN A 630 -9.42 51.70 18.20
C ASN A 630 -10.38 51.25 17.08
N GLY A 631 -11.13 50.27 17.38
CA GLY A 631 -12.33 50.20 18.18
C GLY A 631 -13.42 49.51 17.39
N GLY A 632 -14.10 48.62 18.01
CA GLY A 632 -15.31 47.94 17.57
C GLY A 632 -15.23 46.44 17.85
#